data_9040a7f1c737ba502350678881d51c8e
#
_entry.id   9040a7f1c737ba502350678881d51c8e
#
_cell.length_a   1.000
_cell.length_b   1.000
_cell.length_c   1.000
_cell.angle_alpha   90.00
_cell.angle_beta   90.00
_cell.angle_gamma   90.00
#
_symmetry.space_group_name_H-M   'P 1'
#
loop_
_entity.id
_entity.type
_entity.pdbx_description
1 polymer ?
#
loop_
_entity_poly.entity_id
_entity_poly.type
_entity_poly.pdbx_seq_one_letter_code
_entity_poly.pdbx_strand_id
1 'polypeptide(L)'
;MASLSYATATRIATRELRSSRGKFAFVVLSVAIGVAALTGVRGFSSAFRATLLLRARSIMAADISARTSTPPTPDQLAGIDKLHAAGNDESPVTELLSMASSTASLDPLLVSLKAVDPSKYPFYGSVVLQPAIPLAQALTDTSVAVGDDLLLRLKLHVGDSIKLGTRVFRISSEVIDEPDRLSGAFAAGPRVLLSQQALESTGLLAPGSHASRRYLFKLPPAKPGQALSDNAVAQLKASLETLLPDAQIADYREANPALTKALDGATGLLSLMSLVALVLGAVGVAMAMRAHLQQRLDSIAIMKSLGAGSAQIMKIYLLQTLLLGLGGGLLGVILGLGVQLAFPLFLAKLLHITPSLHVDTHAILLGLSAGLLTTLLFTLPPLLDIRNVRPILILRRSVETSDDPIGTRLIRKAKGSLAQFVASVFILVGLTLLATRVSDSRQVGGFFAGGLVVALLVLLAMSALTLYLLRIFLRSTRLHLPSTLRHGLANLYRPGNPSAALLAALGLGVMQIAAVYMVQRSIVGEMHGAIAENLPNIFLIDMSTDEVNGVRTLLAHQPTVKGTPEIVPVISSRLLAVDGTPLAQLHLNRPAGRAFQSLNLSWPPTSDAPPPGDKVVAGKWWTAAEYAASAEHPLVAIERERASRLGLHPGQKLTFAAQDDRFTATIVAIYESDSRHAFSRADFLLPEPTLAGLPVVWYGGVHCDPASTALLRRALYEHFPTVTVIDVAATLETVRQVLLQVTYVIQFLAAFSIFAGIVILASAIAGTRYRRIREVVVLKTLGATRPRIAAIFSIEFAVLGLIAAAVGLVFANILARALLLHVLHFDYTFQLWFNLGTWVAVAVLTVSAGWLASHRVLGQKPLEILRDE
;
A
#
# COMPACT_ATOMS: atom_id res chain seq x y z
N MET A 1 -20.05 -35.89 41.00
CA MET A 1 -20.78 -34.66 40.66
C MET A 1 -21.14 -34.71 39.19
N ALA A 2 -22.45 -34.68 38.86
CA ALA A 2 -22.92 -34.74 37.48
C ALA A 2 -22.36 -33.55 36.69
N SER A 3 -21.80 -33.80 35.49
CA SER A 3 -21.28 -32.75 34.59
C SER A 3 -22.47 -31.93 34.08
N LEU A 4 -22.42 -30.61 34.23
CA LEU A 4 -23.43 -29.70 33.68
C LEU A 4 -23.53 -29.93 32.16
N SER A 5 -24.74 -30.32 31.68
CA SER A 5 -24.98 -30.51 30.24
C SER A 5 -24.70 -29.20 29.44
N TYR A 6 -24.17 -29.33 28.24
CA TYR A 6 -23.98 -28.17 27.35
C TYR A 6 -25.31 -27.45 27.05
N ALA A 7 -26.39 -28.17 26.88
CA ALA A 7 -27.72 -27.60 26.67
C ALA A 7 -28.22 -26.76 27.83
N THR A 8 -27.95 -27.18 29.08
CA THR A 8 -28.34 -26.42 30.28
C THR A 8 -27.45 -25.17 30.43
N ALA A 9 -26.12 -25.30 30.17
CA ALA A 9 -25.19 -24.19 30.24
C ALA A 9 -25.52 -23.12 29.18
N THR A 10 -25.88 -23.52 27.95
CA THR A 10 -26.32 -22.56 26.89
C THR A 10 -27.64 -21.90 27.25
N ARG A 11 -28.57 -22.59 27.84
CA ARG A 11 -29.86 -21.99 28.27
C ARG A 11 -29.65 -20.95 29.37
N ILE A 12 -28.76 -21.20 30.32
CA ILE A 12 -28.41 -20.22 31.35
C ILE A 12 -27.69 -19.04 30.74
N ALA A 13 -26.70 -19.26 29.87
CA ALA A 13 -25.96 -18.20 29.19
C ALA A 13 -26.88 -17.30 28.35
N THR A 14 -27.80 -17.86 27.58
CA THR A 14 -28.75 -17.09 26.74
C THR A 14 -29.75 -16.30 27.59
N ARG A 15 -30.19 -16.85 28.72
CA ARG A 15 -31.09 -16.15 29.65
C ARG A 15 -30.39 -14.95 30.32
N GLU A 16 -29.16 -15.11 30.72
CA GLU A 16 -28.36 -14.00 31.27
C GLU A 16 -28.08 -12.93 30.20
N LEU A 17 -27.77 -13.32 28.96
CA LEU A 17 -27.60 -12.40 27.86
C LEU A 17 -28.86 -11.57 27.60
N ARG A 18 -30.05 -12.18 27.61
CA ARG A 18 -31.33 -11.52 27.45
C ARG A 18 -31.63 -10.52 28.58
N SER A 19 -31.29 -10.84 29.79
CA SER A 19 -31.53 -9.95 30.99
C SER A 19 -30.61 -8.76 31.01
N SER A 20 -29.48 -8.81 30.33
CA SER A 20 -28.44 -7.77 30.32
C SER A 20 -28.15 -7.17 28.90
N ARG A 21 -29.14 -7.17 28.00
CA ARG A 21 -28.99 -6.77 26.59
C ARG A 21 -28.28 -5.44 26.39
N GLY A 22 -28.62 -4.40 27.18
CA GLY A 22 -28.00 -3.09 27.05
C GLY A 22 -26.50 -3.04 27.44
N LYS A 23 -26.06 -3.98 28.32
CA LYS A 23 -24.64 -4.09 28.71
C LYS A 23 -23.81 -4.81 27.65
N PHE A 24 -24.39 -5.82 27.02
CA PHE A 24 -23.70 -6.67 26.04
C PHE A 24 -23.80 -6.13 24.58
N ALA A 25 -24.78 -5.29 24.29
CA ALA A 25 -24.88 -4.61 22.98
C ALA A 25 -23.58 -3.89 22.63
N PHE A 26 -22.94 -3.31 23.65
CA PHE A 26 -21.66 -2.64 23.53
C PHE A 26 -20.50 -3.59 23.19
N VAL A 27 -20.46 -4.77 23.83
CA VAL A 27 -19.47 -5.82 23.54
C VAL A 27 -19.63 -6.33 22.12
N VAL A 28 -20.87 -6.61 21.72
CA VAL A 28 -21.21 -7.05 20.36
C VAL A 28 -20.80 -5.99 19.32
N LEU A 29 -21.07 -4.71 19.60
CA LEU A 29 -20.70 -3.61 18.69
C LEU A 29 -19.19 -3.45 18.56
N SER A 30 -18.43 -3.56 19.66
CA SER A 30 -16.95 -3.49 19.64
C SER A 30 -16.33 -4.60 18.80
N VAL A 31 -16.82 -5.84 18.94
CA VAL A 31 -16.37 -6.96 18.11
C VAL A 31 -16.81 -6.77 16.66
N ALA A 32 -18.08 -6.35 16.46
CA ALA A 32 -18.63 -6.14 15.11
C ALA A 32 -17.83 -5.12 14.30
N ILE A 33 -17.43 -4.00 14.92
CA ILE A 33 -16.64 -2.97 14.24
C ILE A 33 -15.24 -3.49 13.88
N GLY A 34 -14.57 -4.20 14.80
CA GLY A 34 -13.26 -4.79 14.53
C GLY A 34 -13.32 -5.83 13.41
N VAL A 35 -14.32 -6.70 13.42
CA VAL A 35 -14.54 -7.69 12.35
C VAL A 35 -14.94 -7.01 11.04
N ALA A 36 -15.81 -5.99 11.09
CA ALA A 36 -16.22 -5.23 9.91
C ALA A 36 -15.02 -4.53 9.26
N ALA A 37 -14.12 -3.95 10.06
CA ALA A 37 -12.90 -3.33 9.57
C ALA A 37 -12.02 -4.37 8.85
N LEU A 38 -11.80 -5.53 9.44
CA LEU A 38 -10.96 -6.57 8.85
C LEU A 38 -11.59 -7.17 7.58
N THR A 39 -12.88 -7.52 7.62
CA THR A 39 -13.61 -8.12 6.50
C THR A 39 -13.79 -7.12 5.37
N GLY A 40 -14.15 -5.88 5.69
CA GLY A 40 -14.39 -4.80 4.71
C GLY A 40 -13.10 -4.39 4.00
N VAL A 41 -12.02 -4.14 4.75
CA VAL A 41 -10.72 -3.76 4.18
C VAL A 41 -10.17 -4.88 3.29
N ARG A 42 -10.15 -6.10 3.79
CA ARG A 42 -9.55 -7.22 3.05
C ARG A 42 -10.39 -7.64 1.85
N GLY A 43 -11.70 -7.72 2.02
CA GLY A 43 -12.60 -8.10 0.93
C GLY A 43 -12.64 -7.05 -0.18
N PHE A 44 -12.63 -5.76 0.19
CA PHE A 44 -12.51 -4.69 -0.80
C PHE A 44 -11.16 -4.72 -1.51
N SER A 45 -10.06 -4.89 -0.77
CA SER A 45 -8.70 -4.97 -1.34
C SER A 45 -8.59 -6.09 -2.38
N SER A 46 -9.15 -7.26 -2.09
CA SER A 46 -9.16 -8.41 -3.01
C SER A 46 -9.98 -8.11 -4.28
N ALA A 47 -11.15 -7.49 -4.15
CA ALA A 47 -11.97 -7.09 -5.28
C ALA A 47 -11.29 -6.02 -6.16
N PHE A 48 -10.64 -5.04 -5.53
CA PHE A 48 -9.90 -4.00 -6.23
C PHE A 48 -8.68 -4.56 -6.97
N ARG A 49 -7.92 -5.44 -6.30
CA ARG A 49 -6.80 -6.17 -6.93
C ARG A 49 -7.26 -6.96 -8.15
N ALA A 50 -8.40 -7.68 -8.05
CA ALA A 50 -8.97 -8.39 -9.19
C ALA A 50 -9.27 -7.47 -10.38
N THR A 51 -9.82 -6.28 -10.12
CA THR A 51 -10.11 -5.27 -11.16
C THR A 51 -8.81 -4.74 -11.80
N LEU A 52 -7.77 -4.49 -11.01
CA LEU A 52 -6.47 -4.04 -11.53
C LEU A 52 -5.78 -5.13 -12.36
N LEU A 53 -5.88 -6.39 -11.95
CA LEU A 53 -5.31 -7.51 -12.69
C LEU A 53 -6.01 -7.72 -14.04
N LEU A 54 -7.32 -7.46 -14.13
CA LEU A 54 -8.04 -7.44 -15.41
C LEU A 54 -7.51 -6.34 -16.34
N ARG A 55 -7.23 -5.14 -15.81
CA ARG A 55 -6.62 -4.05 -16.59
C ARG A 55 -5.17 -4.35 -16.98
N ALA A 56 -4.40 -4.99 -16.09
CA ALA A 56 -3.03 -5.40 -16.39
C ALA A 56 -3.00 -6.42 -17.55
N ARG A 57 -3.98 -7.32 -17.63
CA ARG A 57 -4.16 -8.22 -18.79
C ARG A 57 -4.43 -7.44 -20.07
N SER A 58 -5.27 -6.42 -20.01
CA SER A 58 -5.53 -5.57 -21.17
C SER A 58 -4.25 -4.83 -21.61
N ILE A 59 -3.46 -4.29 -20.65
CA ILE A 59 -2.18 -3.61 -20.94
C ILE A 59 -1.13 -4.57 -21.54
N MET A 60 -1.14 -5.85 -21.15
CA MET A 60 -0.24 -6.88 -21.71
C MET A 60 -0.81 -7.51 -22.99
N ALA A 61 -2.10 -7.38 -23.23
CA ALA A 61 -2.89 -8.06 -24.24
C ALA A 61 -2.92 -9.60 -24.09
N ALA A 62 -2.43 -10.14 -22.95
CA ALA A 62 -2.25 -11.58 -22.71
C ALA A 62 -2.20 -11.92 -21.21
N ASP A 63 -2.22 -13.19 -20.85
CA ASP A 63 -1.94 -13.70 -19.51
C ASP A 63 -0.43 -13.84 -19.25
N ILE A 64 0.32 -14.32 -20.24
CA ILE A 64 1.78 -14.44 -20.21
C ILE A 64 2.34 -13.95 -21.55
N SER A 65 3.46 -13.24 -21.49
CA SER A 65 4.22 -12.77 -22.65
C SER A 65 5.64 -13.32 -22.56
N ALA A 66 6.07 -14.08 -23.59
CA ALA A 66 7.44 -14.55 -23.75
C ALA A 66 8.09 -13.79 -24.91
N ARG A 67 9.11 -12.96 -24.61
CA ARG A 67 9.81 -12.13 -25.60
C ARG A 67 11.20 -12.69 -25.89
N THR A 68 11.53 -12.89 -27.15
CA THR A 68 12.85 -13.30 -27.61
C THR A 68 13.33 -12.42 -28.77
N SER A 69 14.64 -12.22 -28.86
CA SER A 69 15.26 -11.51 -30.00
C SER A 69 15.82 -12.51 -31.06
N THR A 70 15.95 -13.78 -30.69
CA THR A 70 16.39 -14.85 -31.59
C THR A 70 15.18 -15.61 -32.12
N PRO A 71 15.20 -16.06 -33.38
CA PRO A 71 14.18 -16.97 -33.87
C PRO A 71 14.17 -18.26 -33.03
N PRO A 72 13.01 -18.79 -32.64
CA PRO A 72 12.94 -20.04 -31.94
C PRO A 72 13.43 -21.20 -32.82
N THR A 73 14.06 -22.21 -32.20
CA THR A 73 14.46 -23.41 -32.86
C THR A 73 13.26 -24.30 -33.22
N PRO A 74 13.37 -25.24 -34.16
CA PRO A 74 12.27 -26.17 -34.48
C PRO A 74 11.75 -26.93 -33.27
N ASP A 75 12.62 -27.30 -32.32
CA ASP A 75 12.23 -27.98 -31.08
C ASP A 75 11.44 -27.05 -30.13
N GLN A 76 11.83 -25.80 -30.09
CA GLN A 76 11.10 -24.76 -29.31
C GLN A 76 9.72 -24.49 -29.90
N LEU A 77 9.59 -24.41 -31.22
CA LEU A 77 8.32 -24.30 -31.92
C LEU A 77 7.42 -25.52 -31.65
N ALA A 78 7.93 -26.73 -31.78
CA ALA A 78 7.21 -27.95 -31.43
C ALA A 78 6.80 -27.99 -29.95
N GLY A 79 7.57 -27.36 -29.06
CA GLY A 79 7.19 -27.17 -27.65
C GLY A 79 6.04 -26.18 -27.46
N ILE A 80 6.03 -25.09 -28.18
CA ILE A 80 4.95 -24.10 -28.18
C ILE A 80 3.66 -24.75 -28.73
N ASP A 81 3.74 -25.51 -29.82
CA ASP A 81 2.60 -26.27 -30.40
C ASP A 81 2.00 -27.27 -29.39
N LYS A 82 2.84 -27.93 -28.58
CA LYS A 82 2.36 -28.80 -27.49
C LYS A 82 1.60 -28.03 -26.42
N LEU A 83 2.05 -26.81 -26.07
CA LEU A 83 1.35 -25.93 -25.12
C LEU A 83 -0.01 -25.47 -25.69
N HIS A 84 -0.06 -25.21 -27.00
CA HIS A 84 -1.31 -24.92 -27.69
C HIS A 84 -2.25 -26.12 -27.68
N ALA A 85 -1.77 -27.31 -27.98
CA ALA A 85 -2.55 -28.56 -27.92
C ALA A 85 -3.06 -28.86 -26.49
N ALA A 86 -2.39 -28.35 -25.45
CA ALA A 86 -2.84 -28.43 -24.05
C ALA A 86 -3.93 -27.41 -23.69
N GLY A 87 -4.44 -26.65 -24.67
CA GLY A 87 -5.54 -25.71 -24.52
C GLY A 87 -5.16 -24.26 -24.21
N ASN A 88 -3.85 -23.91 -24.34
CA ASN A 88 -3.45 -22.51 -24.23
C ASN A 88 -3.52 -21.85 -25.60
N ASP A 89 -4.28 -20.76 -25.71
CA ASP A 89 -4.29 -19.97 -26.95
C ASP A 89 -2.99 -19.18 -27.07
N GLU A 90 -2.43 -19.17 -28.29
CA GLU A 90 -1.20 -18.45 -28.60
C GLU A 90 -1.42 -17.45 -29.73
N SER A 91 -0.79 -16.28 -29.62
CA SER A 91 -0.73 -15.27 -30.68
C SER A 91 0.70 -14.73 -30.82
N PRO A 92 1.40 -14.97 -31.94
CA PRO A 92 2.71 -14.40 -32.18
C PRO A 92 2.59 -12.91 -32.53
N VAL A 93 3.50 -12.11 -31.98
CA VAL A 93 3.68 -10.70 -32.28
C VAL A 93 5.14 -10.48 -32.67
N THR A 94 5.39 -9.89 -33.83
CA THR A 94 6.74 -9.55 -34.28
C THR A 94 6.88 -8.04 -34.36
N GLU A 95 7.86 -7.49 -33.68
CA GLU A 95 8.15 -6.05 -33.65
C GLU A 95 9.54 -5.78 -34.22
N LEU A 96 9.67 -4.82 -35.11
CA LEU A 96 10.95 -4.36 -35.65
C LEU A 96 10.88 -2.91 -36.09
N LEU A 97 12.06 -2.28 -36.18
CA LEU A 97 12.21 -0.96 -36.79
C LEU A 97 12.53 -1.11 -38.29
N SER A 98 11.90 -0.32 -39.13
CA SER A 98 12.12 -0.29 -40.57
C SER A 98 11.94 1.11 -41.13
N MET A 99 12.31 1.28 -42.36
CA MET A 99 12.06 2.51 -43.08
C MET A 99 10.79 2.40 -43.90
N ALA A 100 9.93 3.41 -43.78
CA ALA A 100 8.75 3.59 -44.58
C ALA A 100 8.93 4.78 -45.56
N SER A 101 8.48 4.66 -46.79
CA SER A 101 8.45 5.74 -47.74
C SER A 101 7.10 5.81 -48.42
N SER A 102 6.74 7.04 -48.87
CA SER A 102 5.54 7.30 -49.66
C SER A 102 5.90 7.39 -51.11
N THR A 103 4.97 7.13 -52.02
CA THR A 103 5.09 7.46 -53.45
C THR A 103 5.14 8.94 -53.70
N ALA A 104 4.66 9.76 -52.77
CA ALA A 104 4.62 11.22 -52.83
C ALA A 104 5.86 11.91 -52.21
N SER A 105 6.58 11.25 -51.30
CA SER A 105 7.81 11.76 -50.65
C SER A 105 8.90 10.71 -50.77
N LEU A 106 10.07 11.11 -51.27
CA LEU A 106 11.25 10.27 -51.39
C LEU A 106 12.01 10.09 -50.09
N ASP A 107 11.69 10.89 -49.05
CA ASP A 107 12.37 10.84 -47.76
C ASP A 107 11.87 9.63 -46.92
N PRO A 108 12.74 8.65 -46.60
CA PRO A 108 12.36 7.50 -45.81
C PRO A 108 12.19 7.92 -44.36
N LEU A 109 11.12 7.45 -43.73
CA LEU A 109 10.81 7.66 -42.30
C LEU A 109 11.02 6.38 -41.51
N LEU A 110 11.75 6.46 -40.39
CA LEU A 110 11.87 5.35 -39.47
C LEU A 110 10.53 5.08 -38.82
N VAL A 111 10.03 3.83 -38.88
CA VAL A 111 8.74 3.39 -38.35
C VAL A 111 8.89 2.14 -37.49
N SER A 112 8.02 2.03 -36.50
CA SER A 112 7.89 0.84 -35.68
C SER A 112 6.83 -0.10 -36.29
N LEU A 113 7.27 -1.17 -36.91
CA LEU A 113 6.40 -2.22 -37.46
C LEU A 113 6.01 -3.17 -36.35
N LYS A 114 4.72 -3.51 -36.29
CA LYS A 114 4.19 -4.56 -35.41
C LYS A 114 3.28 -5.46 -36.21
N ALA A 115 3.73 -6.68 -36.40
CA ALA A 115 2.97 -7.72 -37.07
C ALA A 115 2.23 -8.57 -36.02
N VAL A 116 0.95 -8.80 -36.25
CA VAL A 116 0.05 -9.54 -35.36
C VAL A 116 -0.76 -10.55 -36.18
N ASP A 117 -1.35 -11.51 -35.47
CA ASP A 117 -2.43 -12.33 -36.02
C ASP A 117 -3.77 -11.60 -35.81
N PRO A 118 -4.40 -11.02 -36.84
CA PRO A 118 -5.60 -10.18 -36.67
C PRO A 118 -6.82 -10.95 -36.13
N SER A 119 -6.78 -12.29 -36.17
CA SER A 119 -7.88 -13.15 -35.70
C SER A 119 -7.79 -13.44 -34.20
N LYS A 120 -6.59 -13.34 -33.62
CA LYS A 120 -6.31 -13.71 -32.22
C LYS A 120 -5.89 -12.52 -31.36
N TYR A 121 -5.25 -11.52 -31.96
CA TYR A 121 -4.76 -10.34 -31.25
C TYR A 121 -5.78 -9.22 -31.20
N PRO A 122 -5.93 -8.51 -30.07
CA PRO A 122 -5.41 -8.85 -28.73
C PRO A 122 -6.32 -9.84 -28.01
N PHE A 123 -5.77 -10.65 -27.09
CA PHE A 123 -6.60 -11.54 -26.25
C PHE A 123 -7.43 -10.76 -25.22
N TYR A 124 -6.93 -9.61 -24.77
CA TYR A 124 -7.61 -8.71 -23.84
C TYR A 124 -7.47 -7.26 -24.32
N GLY A 125 -8.55 -6.50 -24.18
CA GLY A 125 -8.64 -5.15 -24.75
C GLY A 125 -9.11 -5.16 -26.19
N SER A 126 -8.98 -4.03 -26.87
CA SER A 126 -9.31 -3.87 -28.28
C SER A 126 -8.45 -2.78 -28.92
N VAL A 127 -8.07 -2.97 -30.17
CA VAL A 127 -7.45 -1.93 -30.99
C VAL A 127 -8.54 -1.02 -31.51
N VAL A 128 -8.40 0.28 -31.29
CA VAL A 128 -9.35 1.28 -31.77
C VAL A 128 -8.84 1.86 -33.09
N LEU A 129 -9.61 1.71 -34.13
CA LEU A 129 -9.29 2.15 -35.48
C LEU A 129 -10.24 3.24 -35.98
N GLN A 130 -9.75 4.11 -36.85
CA GLN A 130 -10.55 5.10 -37.57
C GLN A 130 -10.27 5.00 -39.09
N PRO A 131 -11.27 4.65 -39.94
CA PRO A 131 -12.64 4.28 -39.62
C PRO A 131 -12.74 3.01 -38.78
N ALA A 132 -13.80 2.89 -37.98
CA ALA A 132 -14.01 1.76 -37.07
C ALA A 132 -14.36 0.48 -37.86
N ILE A 133 -13.36 -0.29 -38.23
CA ILE A 133 -13.47 -1.57 -38.94
C ILE A 133 -12.83 -2.69 -38.08
N PRO A 134 -13.27 -3.95 -38.19
CA PRO A 134 -12.63 -5.06 -37.52
C PRO A 134 -11.15 -5.19 -37.90
N LEU A 135 -10.28 -5.53 -36.94
CA LEU A 135 -8.84 -5.64 -37.18
C LEU A 135 -8.50 -6.61 -38.32
N ALA A 136 -9.24 -7.73 -38.42
CA ALA A 136 -9.06 -8.71 -39.48
C ALA A 136 -9.41 -8.16 -40.90
N GLN A 137 -10.24 -7.12 -41.00
CA GLN A 137 -10.53 -6.43 -42.25
C GLN A 137 -9.51 -5.30 -42.53
N ALA A 138 -8.98 -4.69 -41.47
CA ALA A 138 -7.98 -3.64 -41.59
C ALA A 138 -6.61 -4.18 -42.00
N LEU A 139 -6.21 -5.35 -41.48
CA LEU A 139 -4.90 -5.96 -41.69
C LEU A 139 -5.01 -7.16 -42.60
N THR A 140 -4.84 -6.94 -43.89
CA THR A 140 -4.78 -8.01 -44.91
C THR A 140 -3.34 -8.12 -45.43
N ASP A 141 -3.11 -9.00 -46.40
CA ASP A 141 -1.79 -9.18 -47.01
C ASP A 141 -1.30 -7.94 -47.80
N THR A 142 -2.22 -6.99 -48.08
CA THR A 142 -1.96 -5.78 -48.86
C THR A 142 -2.35 -4.51 -48.18
N SER A 143 -2.85 -4.59 -46.96
CA SER A 143 -3.28 -3.40 -46.21
C SER A 143 -2.69 -3.35 -44.80
N VAL A 144 -2.47 -2.12 -44.32
CA VAL A 144 -1.88 -1.82 -42.99
C VAL A 144 -2.68 -0.75 -42.28
N ALA A 145 -2.64 -0.74 -40.96
CA ALA A 145 -3.14 0.36 -40.16
C ALA A 145 -1.97 1.14 -39.57
N VAL A 146 -2.04 2.47 -39.58
CA VAL A 146 -0.92 3.33 -39.22
C VAL A 146 -1.29 4.34 -38.14
N GLY A 147 -0.32 4.75 -37.34
CA GLY A 147 -0.52 5.82 -36.37
C GLY A 147 -0.71 7.19 -37.06
N ASP A 148 -1.39 8.11 -36.37
CA ASP A 148 -1.64 9.48 -36.86
C ASP A 148 -0.35 10.26 -37.16
N ASP A 149 0.70 10.03 -36.38
CA ASP A 149 2.02 10.60 -36.51
C ASP A 149 2.68 10.23 -37.87
N LEU A 150 2.45 9.02 -38.40
CA LEU A 150 2.90 8.64 -39.75
C LEU A 150 2.17 9.41 -40.82
N LEU A 151 0.84 9.51 -40.71
CA LEU A 151 0.02 10.24 -41.67
C LEU A 151 0.45 11.70 -41.76
N LEU A 152 0.69 12.33 -40.61
CA LEU A 152 1.15 13.72 -40.55
C LEU A 152 2.55 13.93 -41.16
N ARG A 153 3.52 13.06 -40.85
CA ARG A 153 4.93 13.18 -41.28
C ARG A 153 5.08 12.93 -42.77
N LEU A 154 4.42 11.94 -43.31
CA LEU A 154 4.49 11.60 -44.73
C LEU A 154 3.42 12.32 -45.57
N LYS A 155 2.58 13.18 -44.94
CA LYS A 155 1.44 13.88 -45.55
C LYS A 155 0.49 12.95 -46.32
N LEU A 156 0.17 11.79 -45.70
CA LEU A 156 -0.69 10.75 -46.22
C LEU A 156 -2.06 10.77 -45.57
N HIS A 157 -3.02 10.12 -46.21
CA HIS A 157 -4.38 9.93 -45.74
C HIS A 157 -4.75 8.45 -45.76
N VAL A 158 -5.80 8.08 -45.06
CA VAL A 158 -6.37 6.75 -45.15
C VAL A 158 -6.84 6.50 -46.58
N GLY A 159 -6.36 5.41 -47.20
CA GLY A 159 -6.57 5.06 -48.57
C GLY A 159 -5.31 5.16 -49.43
N ASP A 160 -4.32 5.96 -49.01
CA ASP A 160 -3.06 6.12 -49.71
C ASP A 160 -2.14 4.89 -49.57
N SER A 161 -1.06 4.88 -50.33
CA SER A 161 -0.10 3.75 -50.38
C SER A 161 1.21 4.11 -49.66
N ILE A 162 1.74 3.15 -48.92
CA ILE A 162 3.02 3.23 -48.23
C ILE A 162 3.91 2.04 -48.61
N LYS A 163 5.20 2.30 -48.84
CA LYS A 163 6.19 1.26 -49.12
C LYS A 163 6.91 0.86 -47.86
N LEU A 164 6.92 -0.43 -47.58
CA LEU A 164 7.62 -1.08 -46.45
C LEU A 164 8.49 -2.22 -47.00
N GLY A 165 9.79 -2.11 -46.82
CA GLY A 165 10.74 -3.07 -47.44
C GLY A 165 10.59 -3.12 -48.96
N THR A 166 10.34 -4.27 -49.54
CA THR A 166 10.17 -4.48 -50.97
C THR A 166 8.71 -4.31 -51.47
N ARG A 167 7.73 -4.16 -50.58
CA ARG A 167 6.30 -4.15 -50.91
C ARG A 167 5.62 -2.81 -50.64
N VAL A 168 4.52 -2.59 -51.40
CA VAL A 168 3.62 -1.45 -51.24
C VAL A 168 2.32 -1.94 -50.60
N PHE A 169 1.88 -1.23 -49.58
CA PHE A 169 0.65 -1.51 -48.83
C PHE A 169 -0.30 -0.34 -48.88
N ARG A 170 -1.60 -0.61 -48.87
CA ARG A 170 -2.62 0.41 -48.74
C ARG A 170 -2.90 0.70 -47.26
N ILE A 171 -3.02 1.95 -46.87
CA ILE A 171 -3.44 2.36 -45.53
C ILE A 171 -4.93 2.18 -45.43
N SER A 172 -5.36 1.22 -44.60
CA SER A 172 -6.78 0.86 -44.38
C SER A 172 -7.43 1.74 -43.33
N SER A 173 -6.70 2.08 -42.26
CA SER A 173 -7.19 2.82 -41.12
C SER A 173 -6.08 3.47 -40.33
N GLU A 174 -6.45 4.42 -39.51
CA GLU A 174 -5.64 5.06 -38.51
C GLU A 174 -5.77 4.32 -37.18
N VAL A 175 -4.69 4.07 -36.45
CA VAL A 175 -4.66 3.48 -35.12
C VAL A 175 -4.76 4.59 -34.08
N ILE A 176 -5.92 4.66 -33.42
CA ILE A 176 -6.17 5.64 -32.35
C ILE A 176 -5.66 5.15 -31.00
N ASP A 177 -5.92 3.86 -30.70
CA ASP A 177 -5.50 3.25 -29.44
C ASP A 177 -5.13 1.78 -29.62
N GLU A 178 -4.09 1.35 -28.88
CA GLU A 178 -3.54 0.00 -28.90
C GLU A 178 -3.28 -0.44 -27.45
N PRO A 179 -3.85 -1.56 -26.98
CA PRO A 179 -3.83 -1.93 -25.55
C PRO A 179 -2.43 -2.14 -24.98
N ASP A 180 -1.51 -2.72 -25.76
CA ASP A 180 -0.15 -3.05 -25.33
C ASP A 180 0.94 -2.13 -25.94
N ARG A 181 0.58 -0.92 -26.32
CA ARG A 181 1.52 0.07 -26.91
C ARG A 181 2.77 0.29 -26.05
N LEU A 182 2.62 0.24 -24.72
CA LEU A 182 3.72 0.43 -23.75
C LEU A 182 4.55 -0.83 -23.48
N SER A 183 4.07 -1.97 -23.90
CA SER A 183 4.74 -3.26 -23.67
C SER A 183 5.68 -3.65 -24.80
N GLY A 184 5.70 -2.90 -25.90
CA GLY A 184 6.53 -3.12 -27.08
C GLY A 184 8.02 -2.85 -26.85
N ALA A 185 8.89 -3.59 -27.54
CA ALA A 185 10.34 -3.39 -27.47
C ALA A 185 10.81 -2.14 -28.21
N PHE A 186 10.05 -1.69 -29.19
CA PHE A 186 10.40 -0.59 -30.08
C PHE A 186 9.26 0.43 -30.13
N ALA A 187 9.30 1.37 -29.22
CA ALA A 187 8.38 2.51 -29.20
C ALA A 187 8.90 3.70 -30.02
N ALA A 188 10.07 3.57 -30.67
CA ALA A 188 10.67 4.63 -31.46
C ALA A 188 10.04 4.71 -32.85
N GLY A 189 9.51 5.87 -33.22
CA GLY A 189 8.91 6.12 -34.51
C GLY A 189 7.41 5.80 -34.61
N PRO A 190 6.79 6.26 -35.69
CA PRO A 190 5.38 6.03 -35.98
C PRO A 190 5.02 4.55 -36.04
N ARG A 191 3.88 4.19 -35.49
CA ARG A 191 3.41 2.79 -35.46
C ARG A 191 2.79 2.39 -36.80
N VAL A 192 3.15 1.18 -37.25
CA VAL A 192 2.49 0.51 -38.38
C VAL A 192 2.09 -0.89 -37.93
N LEU A 193 0.81 -1.16 -37.94
CA LEU A 193 0.24 -2.49 -37.70
C LEU A 193 0.03 -3.23 -39.04
N LEU A 194 0.46 -4.49 -39.09
CA LEU A 194 0.28 -5.34 -40.27
C LEU A 194 0.05 -6.80 -39.82
N SER A 195 -0.37 -7.64 -40.76
CA SER A 195 -0.48 -9.08 -40.50
C SER A 195 0.90 -9.76 -40.52
N GLN A 196 1.05 -10.93 -39.86
CA GLN A 196 2.29 -11.71 -39.93
C GLN A 196 2.64 -12.09 -41.39
N GLN A 197 1.63 -12.46 -42.18
CA GLN A 197 1.80 -12.79 -43.62
C GLN A 197 2.28 -11.58 -44.41
N ALA A 198 1.71 -10.39 -44.16
CA ALA A 198 2.15 -9.14 -44.76
C ALA A 198 3.63 -8.86 -44.43
N LEU A 199 4.05 -9.05 -43.17
CA LEU A 199 5.44 -8.85 -42.77
C LEU A 199 6.42 -9.79 -43.49
N GLU A 200 6.11 -11.07 -43.59
CA GLU A 200 6.92 -12.05 -44.30
C GLU A 200 7.15 -11.63 -45.76
N SER A 201 6.12 -11.09 -46.40
CA SER A 201 6.19 -10.63 -47.80
C SER A 201 7.09 -9.39 -48.03
N THR A 202 7.43 -8.66 -46.96
CA THR A 202 8.27 -7.42 -47.06
C THR A 202 9.74 -7.68 -47.29
N GLY A 203 10.25 -8.90 -47.03
CA GLY A 203 11.67 -9.22 -47.05
C GLY A 203 12.48 -8.67 -45.88
N LEU A 204 11.84 -8.07 -44.85
CA LEU A 204 12.50 -7.44 -43.70
C LEU A 204 12.98 -8.44 -42.63
N LEU A 205 12.55 -9.70 -42.71
CA LEU A 205 12.93 -10.77 -41.78
C LEU A 205 14.14 -11.59 -42.28
N ALA A 206 15.06 -10.98 -43.00
CA ALA A 206 16.27 -11.65 -43.45
C ALA A 206 17.16 -12.10 -42.25
N PRO A 207 18.02 -13.12 -42.43
CA PRO A 207 19.02 -13.52 -41.43
C PRO A 207 19.85 -12.31 -40.98
N GLY A 208 19.93 -12.06 -39.68
CA GLY A 208 20.60 -10.89 -39.10
C GLY A 208 19.67 -9.72 -38.78
N SER A 209 18.35 -9.79 -39.10
CA SER A 209 17.40 -8.74 -38.71
C SER A 209 17.20 -8.68 -37.20
N HIS A 210 17.18 -7.46 -36.65
CA HIS A 210 16.90 -7.21 -35.22
C HIS A 210 15.38 -7.18 -34.96
N ALA A 211 14.70 -8.30 -35.17
CA ALA A 211 13.28 -8.41 -34.85
C ALA A 211 13.07 -8.96 -33.43
N SER A 212 12.23 -8.32 -32.68
CA SER A 212 11.75 -8.84 -31.39
C SER A 212 10.48 -9.67 -31.59
N ARG A 213 10.53 -10.93 -31.23
CA ARG A 213 9.39 -11.84 -31.30
C ARG A 213 8.80 -12.00 -29.91
N ARG A 214 7.48 -11.80 -29.79
CA ARG A 214 6.75 -11.90 -28.55
C ARG A 214 5.59 -12.88 -28.74
N TYR A 215 5.59 -13.95 -27.95
CA TYR A 215 4.52 -14.93 -27.94
C TYR A 215 3.58 -14.59 -26.81
N LEU A 216 2.35 -14.26 -27.14
CA LEU A 216 1.28 -13.95 -26.19
C LEU A 216 0.49 -15.23 -25.90
N PHE A 217 0.30 -15.57 -24.65
CA PHE A 217 -0.44 -16.76 -24.22
C PHE A 217 -1.68 -16.35 -23.42
N LYS A 218 -2.79 -17.00 -23.74
CA LYS A 218 -4.03 -16.94 -22.98
C LYS A 218 -4.34 -18.33 -22.43
N LEU A 219 -4.51 -18.40 -21.12
CA LEU A 219 -4.82 -19.66 -20.44
C LEU A 219 -6.33 -19.94 -20.48
N PRO A 220 -6.74 -21.21 -20.61
CA PRO A 220 -8.14 -21.58 -20.50
C PRO A 220 -8.62 -21.37 -19.07
N PRO A 221 -9.83 -20.81 -18.85
CA PRO A 221 -10.41 -20.72 -17.53
C PRO A 221 -10.73 -22.14 -17.01
N ALA A 222 -10.39 -22.43 -15.76
CA ALA A 222 -10.64 -23.74 -15.13
C ALA A 222 -12.13 -24.12 -15.12
N LYS A 223 -13.02 -23.12 -15.02
CA LYS A 223 -14.48 -23.21 -15.20
C LYS A 223 -14.97 -21.89 -15.78
N PRO A 224 -16.04 -21.90 -16.60
CA PRO A 224 -16.62 -20.67 -17.11
C PRO A 224 -16.97 -19.70 -15.97
N GLY A 225 -16.44 -18.48 -16.00
CA GLY A 225 -16.66 -17.44 -14.99
C GLY A 225 -15.77 -17.51 -13.74
N GLN A 226 -14.82 -18.43 -13.66
CA GLN A 226 -13.86 -18.52 -12.57
C GLN A 226 -12.56 -17.79 -12.92
N ALA A 227 -11.98 -17.08 -11.94
CA ALA A 227 -10.66 -16.46 -12.09
C ALA A 227 -9.59 -17.55 -12.36
N LEU A 228 -8.58 -17.20 -13.17
CA LEU A 228 -7.45 -18.09 -13.41
C LEU A 228 -6.75 -18.45 -12.09
N SER A 229 -6.37 -19.73 -11.97
CA SER A 229 -5.59 -20.19 -10.82
C SER A 229 -4.16 -19.63 -10.91
N ASP A 230 -3.69 -19.02 -9.82
CA ASP A 230 -2.30 -18.56 -9.70
C ASP A 230 -1.28 -19.68 -9.97
N ASN A 231 -1.62 -20.91 -9.60
CA ASN A 231 -0.80 -22.10 -9.87
C ASN A 231 -0.71 -22.42 -11.36
N ALA A 232 -1.80 -22.27 -12.12
CA ALA A 232 -1.79 -22.53 -13.56
C ALA A 232 -0.87 -21.53 -14.30
N VAL A 233 -0.96 -20.24 -13.93
CA VAL A 233 -0.08 -19.20 -14.48
C VAL A 233 1.39 -19.48 -14.13
N ALA A 234 1.68 -19.85 -12.87
CA ALA A 234 3.03 -20.18 -12.44
C ALA A 234 3.60 -21.44 -13.14
N GLN A 235 2.76 -22.45 -13.35
CA GLN A 235 3.16 -23.67 -14.07
C GLN A 235 3.47 -23.39 -15.54
N LEU A 236 2.61 -22.63 -16.24
CA LEU A 236 2.88 -22.27 -17.63
C LEU A 236 4.13 -21.38 -17.74
N LYS A 237 4.32 -20.44 -16.83
CA LYS A 237 5.53 -19.61 -16.76
C LYS A 237 6.79 -20.46 -16.62
N ALA A 238 6.82 -21.41 -15.66
CA ALA A 238 7.96 -22.32 -15.45
C ALA A 238 8.22 -23.23 -16.66
N SER A 239 7.17 -23.69 -17.32
CA SER A 239 7.28 -24.48 -18.56
C SER A 239 7.90 -23.66 -19.69
N LEU A 240 7.49 -22.40 -19.83
CA LEU A 240 8.04 -21.49 -20.84
C LEU A 240 9.49 -21.09 -20.51
N GLU A 241 9.86 -20.88 -19.24
CA GLU A 241 11.24 -20.62 -18.81
C GLU A 241 12.18 -21.79 -19.15
N THR A 242 11.67 -23.01 -19.09
CA THR A 242 12.44 -24.21 -19.48
C THR A 242 12.52 -24.34 -21.00
N LEU A 243 11.44 -24.05 -21.73
CA LEU A 243 11.36 -24.19 -23.18
C LEU A 243 12.14 -23.08 -23.91
N LEU A 244 12.07 -21.85 -23.39
CA LEU A 244 12.65 -20.64 -23.98
C LEU A 244 13.61 -19.96 -22.97
N PRO A 245 14.79 -20.54 -22.69
CA PRO A 245 15.72 -20.05 -21.67
C PRO A 245 16.25 -18.64 -21.96
N ASP A 246 16.30 -18.24 -23.24
CA ASP A 246 16.76 -16.91 -23.67
C ASP A 246 15.62 -15.87 -23.73
N ALA A 247 14.37 -16.27 -23.49
CA ALA A 247 13.23 -15.37 -23.54
C ALA A 247 13.03 -14.61 -22.21
N GLN A 248 12.57 -13.39 -22.34
CA GLN A 248 12.04 -12.64 -21.20
C GLN A 248 10.57 -13.02 -21.02
N ILE A 249 10.28 -13.78 -19.97
CA ILE A 249 8.93 -14.23 -19.68
C ILE A 249 8.36 -13.38 -18.54
N ALA A 250 7.23 -12.73 -18.81
CA ALA A 250 6.51 -11.94 -17.84
C ALA A 250 5.03 -12.34 -17.83
N ASP A 251 4.45 -12.47 -16.67
CA ASP A 251 3.00 -12.62 -16.53
C ASP A 251 2.32 -11.24 -16.32
N TYR A 252 1.00 -11.20 -16.49
CA TYR A 252 0.22 -9.95 -16.37
C TYR A 252 0.33 -9.29 -14.98
N ARG A 253 0.72 -10.03 -13.94
CA ARG A 253 0.95 -9.50 -12.57
C ARG A 253 2.25 -8.70 -12.49
N GLU A 254 3.20 -8.99 -13.36
CA GLU A 254 4.50 -8.32 -13.48
C GLU A 254 4.48 -7.14 -14.46
N ALA A 255 3.35 -6.89 -15.12
CA ALA A 255 3.22 -5.80 -16.09
C ALA A 255 3.52 -4.42 -15.47
N ASN A 256 3.22 -4.25 -14.16
CA ASN A 256 3.62 -3.06 -13.40
C ASN A 256 4.01 -3.43 -11.97
N PRO A 257 5.27 -3.90 -11.73
CA PRO A 257 5.72 -4.38 -10.42
C PRO A 257 5.66 -3.31 -9.33
N ALA A 258 5.88 -2.04 -9.67
CA ALA A 258 5.88 -0.93 -8.72
C ALA A 258 4.45 -0.69 -8.16
N LEU A 259 3.45 -0.65 -9.04
CA LEU A 259 2.05 -0.49 -8.64
C LEU A 259 1.56 -1.67 -7.80
N THR A 260 1.86 -2.89 -8.21
CA THR A 260 1.46 -4.10 -7.47
C THR A 260 2.10 -4.12 -6.08
N LYS A 261 3.40 -3.83 -5.95
CA LYS A 261 4.08 -3.75 -4.66
C LYS A 261 3.51 -2.65 -3.76
N ALA A 262 3.22 -1.47 -4.31
CA ALA A 262 2.62 -0.37 -3.56
C ALA A 262 1.23 -0.73 -3.01
N LEU A 263 0.41 -1.41 -3.83
CA LEU A 263 -0.91 -1.89 -3.43
C LEU A 263 -0.83 -3.00 -2.38
N ASP A 264 0.03 -4.00 -2.59
CA ASP A 264 0.24 -5.09 -1.63
C ASP A 264 0.75 -4.55 -0.30
N GLY A 265 1.67 -3.58 -0.33
CA GLY A 265 2.14 -2.87 0.86
C GLY A 265 1.02 -2.11 1.57
N ALA A 266 0.25 -1.31 0.84
CA ALA A 266 -0.86 -0.53 1.41
C ALA A 266 -1.95 -1.44 2.00
N THR A 267 -2.35 -2.49 1.28
CA THR A 267 -3.39 -3.42 1.73
C THR A 267 -2.93 -4.27 2.91
N GLY A 268 -1.67 -4.69 2.93
CA GLY A 268 -1.05 -5.38 4.07
C GLY A 268 -1.06 -4.51 5.33
N LEU A 269 -0.65 -3.25 5.22
CA LEU A 269 -0.68 -2.29 6.32
C LEU A 269 -2.09 -2.03 6.84
N LEU A 270 -3.05 -1.79 5.95
CA LEU A 270 -4.44 -1.55 6.34
C LEU A 270 -5.07 -2.78 6.99
N SER A 271 -4.72 -3.98 6.53
CA SER A 271 -5.14 -5.24 7.17
C SER A 271 -4.55 -5.39 8.58
N LEU A 272 -3.27 -5.05 8.78
CA LEU A 272 -2.65 -5.03 10.09
C LEU A 272 -3.28 -3.98 11.01
N MET A 273 -3.60 -2.80 10.50
CA MET A 273 -4.31 -1.75 11.25
C MET A 273 -5.73 -2.18 11.64
N SER A 274 -6.42 -2.94 10.77
CA SER A 274 -7.71 -3.56 11.10
C SER A 274 -7.58 -4.61 12.21
N LEU A 275 -6.45 -5.32 12.27
CA LEU A 275 -6.13 -6.22 13.37
C LEU A 275 -5.94 -5.47 14.69
N VAL A 276 -5.29 -4.29 14.68
CA VAL A 276 -5.20 -3.43 15.89
C VAL A 276 -6.60 -3.02 16.35
N ALA A 277 -7.49 -2.62 15.43
CA ALA A 277 -8.87 -2.29 15.75
C ALA A 277 -9.60 -3.49 16.40
N LEU A 278 -9.40 -4.70 15.87
CA LEU A 278 -9.97 -5.93 16.42
C LEU A 278 -9.44 -6.21 17.84
N VAL A 279 -8.13 -6.07 18.06
CA VAL A 279 -7.49 -6.24 19.38
C VAL A 279 -8.01 -5.20 20.36
N LEU A 280 -8.16 -3.95 19.96
CA LEU A 280 -8.74 -2.89 20.80
C LEU A 280 -10.18 -3.22 21.17
N GLY A 281 -10.98 -3.70 20.21
CA GLY A 281 -12.31 -4.24 20.46
C GLY A 281 -12.30 -5.38 21.49
N ALA A 282 -11.37 -6.31 21.36
CA ALA A 282 -11.21 -7.44 22.27
C ALA A 282 -10.80 -7.01 23.71
N VAL A 283 -9.95 -5.97 23.84
CA VAL A 283 -9.63 -5.33 25.13
C VAL A 283 -10.90 -4.74 25.75
N GLY A 284 -11.74 -4.09 24.94
CA GLY A 284 -13.05 -3.59 25.38
C GLY A 284 -13.96 -4.71 25.88
N VAL A 285 -14.00 -5.83 25.18
CA VAL A 285 -14.73 -7.06 25.61
C VAL A 285 -14.19 -7.59 26.93
N ALA A 286 -12.86 -7.69 27.09
CA ALA A 286 -12.22 -8.15 28.32
C ALA A 286 -12.60 -7.27 29.53
N MET A 287 -12.57 -5.93 29.34
CA MET A 287 -12.97 -4.99 30.38
C MET A 287 -14.46 -5.10 30.74
N ALA A 288 -15.32 -5.23 29.74
CA ALA A 288 -16.76 -5.39 29.94
C ALA A 288 -17.09 -6.73 30.65
N MET A 289 -16.42 -7.81 30.24
CA MET A 289 -16.58 -9.12 30.87
C MET A 289 -16.09 -9.09 32.32
N ARG A 290 -14.94 -8.45 32.58
CA ARG A 290 -14.43 -8.28 33.97
C ARG A 290 -15.41 -7.50 34.82
N ALA A 291 -15.97 -6.40 34.31
CA ALA A 291 -16.99 -5.64 35.03
C ALA A 291 -18.26 -6.44 35.28
N HIS A 292 -18.71 -7.24 34.31
CA HIS A 292 -19.87 -8.14 34.46
C HIS A 292 -19.62 -9.20 35.51
N LEU A 293 -18.47 -9.88 35.50
CA LEU A 293 -18.12 -10.89 36.50
C LEU A 293 -18.03 -10.28 37.90
N GLN A 294 -17.49 -9.07 38.05
CA GLN A 294 -17.45 -8.35 39.33
C GLN A 294 -18.85 -8.09 39.89
N GLN A 295 -19.83 -7.78 39.04
CA GLN A 295 -21.22 -7.58 39.45
C GLN A 295 -21.93 -8.88 39.79
N ARG A 296 -21.44 -10.02 39.31
CA ARG A 296 -22.01 -11.37 39.54
C ARG A 296 -21.27 -12.19 40.59
N LEU A 297 -20.31 -11.57 41.31
CA LEU A 297 -19.52 -12.28 42.31
C LEU A 297 -20.39 -12.95 43.37
N ASP A 298 -21.45 -12.27 43.82
CA ASP A 298 -22.38 -12.82 44.83
C ASP A 298 -23.14 -14.03 44.26
N SER A 299 -23.64 -13.93 43.02
CA SER A 299 -24.28 -15.08 42.34
C SER A 299 -23.31 -16.25 42.11
N ILE A 300 -22.07 -15.96 41.74
CA ILE A 300 -20.99 -16.95 41.54
C ILE A 300 -20.68 -17.67 42.87
N ALA A 301 -20.63 -16.94 43.96
CA ALA A 301 -20.35 -17.51 45.26
C ALA A 301 -21.52 -18.33 45.81
N ILE A 302 -22.76 -17.87 45.58
CA ILE A 302 -23.96 -18.67 45.93
C ILE A 302 -23.95 -19.98 45.13
N MET A 303 -23.67 -19.95 43.85
CA MET A 303 -23.51 -21.16 43.03
C MET A 303 -22.42 -22.09 43.56
N LYS A 304 -21.26 -21.53 44.00
CA LYS A 304 -20.18 -22.33 44.60
C LYS A 304 -20.58 -22.92 45.95
N SER A 305 -21.30 -22.18 46.80
CA SER A 305 -21.79 -22.68 48.07
C SER A 305 -22.87 -23.77 47.92
N LEU A 306 -23.65 -23.73 46.83
CA LEU A 306 -24.59 -24.79 46.43
C LEU A 306 -23.90 -25.99 45.76
N GLY A 307 -22.58 -26.03 45.71
CA GLY A 307 -21.80 -27.15 45.19
C GLY A 307 -21.42 -27.09 43.73
N ALA A 308 -21.64 -25.95 43.00
CA ALA A 308 -21.18 -25.82 41.64
C ALA A 308 -19.66 -25.70 41.58
N GLY A 309 -19.01 -26.56 40.82
CA GLY A 309 -17.57 -26.50 40.59
C GLY A 309 -17.15 -25.28 39.73
N SER A 310 -15.93 -24.74 39.99
CA SER A 310 -15.40 -23.60 39.21
C SER A 310 -15.39 -23.87 37.71
N ALA A 311 -15.19 -25.12 37.27
CA ALA A 311 -15.20 -25.51 35.87
C ALA A 311 -16.60 -25.39 35.24
N GLN A 312 -17.66 -25.70 36.01
CA GLN A 312 -19.05 -25.59 35.53
C GLN A 312 -19.45 -24.12 35.34
N ILE A 313 -19.07 -23.26 36.27
CA ILE A 313 -19.31 -21.81 36.19
C ILE A 313 -18.52 -21.21 35.03
N MET A 314 -17.25 -21.59 34.88
CA MET A 314 -16.41 -21.15 33.79
C MET A 314 -16.99 -21.57 32.42
N LYS A 315 -17.59 -22.77 32.33
CA LYS A 315 -18.27 -23.25 31.11
C LYS A 315 -19.44 -22.36 30.70
N ILE A 316 -20.24 -21.87 31.64
CA ILE A 316 -21.39 -20.97 31.38
C ILE A 316 -20.87 -19.64 30.78
N TYR A 317 -19.88 -18.99 31.42
CA TYR A 317 -19.36 -17.72 31.00
C TYR A 317 -18.53 -17.82 29.70
N LEU A 318 -17.84 -18.95 29.46
CA LEU A 318 -17.17 -19.23 28.20
C LEU A 318 -18.17 -19.34 27.04
N LEU A 319 -19.28 -20.06 27.23
CA LEU A 319 -20.36 -20.14 26.24
C LEU A 319 -21.00 -18.77 25.97
N GLN A 320 -21.17 -17.98 27.04
CA GLN A 320 -21.68 -16.61 26.92
C GLN A 320 -20.73 -15.73 26.06
N THR A 321 -19.44 -15.82 26.31
CA THR A 321 -18.41 -15.13 25.54
C THR A 321 -18.41 -15.57 24.07
N LEU A 322 -18.55 -16.88 23.83
CA LEU A 322 -18.58 -17.45 22.47
C LEU A 322 -19.82 -16.97 21.71
N LEU A 323 -20.99 -16.91 22.39
CA LEU A 323 -22.21 -16.34 21.76
C LEU A 323 -22.09 -14.85 21.44
N LEU A 324 -21.44 -14.07 22.32
CA LEU A 324 -21.17 -12.66 22.08
C LEU A 324 -20.19 -12.46 20.93
N GLY A 325 -19.12 -13.27 20.87
CA GLY A 325 -18.14 -13.25 19.79
C GLY A 325 -18.74 -13.63 18.44
N LEU A 326 -19.60 -14.67 18.42
CA LEU A 326 -20.35 -15.08 17.22
C LEU A 326 -21.34 -13.99 16.78
N GLY A 327 -22.13 -13.44 17.71
CA GLY A 327 -23.08 -12.38 17.40
C GLY A 327 -22.40 -11.11 16.87
N GLY A 328 -21.31 -10.70 17.52
CA GLY A 328 -20.47 -9.58 17.07
C GLY A 328 -19.79 -9.88 15.74
N GLY A 329 -19.25 -11.09 15.58
CA GLY A 329 -18.62 -11.53 14.34
C GLY A 329 -19.58 -11.54 13.15
N LEU A 330 -20.78 -12.14 13.31
CA LEU A 330 -21.81 -12.15 12.25
C LEU A 330 -22.25 -10.73 11.87
N LEU A 331 -22.54 -9.90 12.87
CA LEU A 331 -22.91 -8.50 12.62
C LEU A 331 -21.77 -7.73 11.94
N GLY A 332 -20.53 -7.99 12.35
CA GLY A 332 -19.33 -7.43 11.74
C GLY A 332 -19.14 -7.87 10.29
N VAL A 333 -19.38 -9.14 9.99
CA VAL A 333 -19.35 -9.66 8.60
C VAL A 333 -20.42 -8.98 7.75
N ILE A 334 -21.66 -8.81 8.25
CA ILE A 334 -22.72 -8.11 7.54
C ILE A 334 -22.33 -6.66 7.23
N LEU A 335 -21.78 -5.94 8.22
CA LEU A 335 -21.28 -4.57 8.02
C LEU A 335 -20.10 -4.52 7.06
N GLY A 336 -19.15 -5.46 7.16
CA GLY A 336 -18.00 -5.58 6.28
C GLY A 336 -18.39 -5.90 4.83
N LEU A 337 -19.37 -6.77 4.63
CA LEU A 337 -19.98 -7.02 3.31
C LEU A 337 -20.66 -5.77 2.77
N GLY A 338 -21.37 -5.02 3.62
CA GLY A 338 -21.94 -3.74 3.24
C GLY A 338 -20.90 -2.77 2.69
N VAL A 339 -19.73 -2.68 3.34
CA VAL A 339 -18.59 -1.89 2.85
C VAL A 339 -18.04 -2.45 1.55
N GLN A 340 -17.85 -3.77 1.46
CA GLN A 340 -17.31 -4.45 0.29
C GLN A 340 -18.20 -4.27 -0.96
N LEU A 341 -19.52 -4.22 -0.81
CA LEU A 341 -20.47 -4.07 -1.91
C LEU A 341 -20.77 -2.60 -2.24
N ALA A 342 -20.93 -1.76 -1.23
CA ALA A 342 -21.30 -0.35 -1.42
C ALA A 342 -20.17 0.50 -2.01
N PHE A 343 -18.92 0.24 -1.61
CA PHE A 343 -17.81 1.06 -2.02
C PHE A 343 -17.44 0.92 -3.51
N PRO A 344 -17.39 -0.27 -4.12
CA PRO A 344 -17.21 -0.39 -5.57
C PRO A 344 -18.30 0.30 -6.37
N LEU A 345 -19.54 0.29 -5.89
CA LEU A 345 -20.67 1.01 -6.54
C LEU A 345 -20.47 2.54 -6.46
N PHE A 346 -19.98 3.03 -5.33
CA PHE A 346 -19.65 4.46 -5.18
C PHE A 346 -18.48 4.84 -6.10
N LEU A 347 -17.42 4.02 -6.12
CA LEU A 347 -16.25 4.23 -6.94
C LEU A 347 -16.56 4.15 -8.45
N ALA A 348 -17.47 3.25 -8.83
CA ALA A 348 -17.95 3.09 -10.20
C ALA A 348 -18.60 4.35 -10.74
N LYS A 349 -19.45 5.01 -9.91
CA LYS A 349 -20.07 6.29 -10.29
C LYS A 349 -19.06 7.42 -10.43
N LEU A 350 -18.03 7.44 -9.56
CA LEU A 350 -17.02 8.49 -9.57
C LEU A 350 -16.03 8.35 -10.73
N LEU A 351 -15.71 7.13 -11.12
CA LEU A 351 -14.62 6.80 -12.04
C LEU A 351 -15.09 6.19 -13.38
N HIS A 352 -16.40 6.12 -13.60
CA HIS A 352 -17.03 5.55 -14.83
C HIS A 352 -16.52 4.13 -15.16
N ILE A 353 -16.34 3.28 -14.12
CA ILE A 353 -15.84 1.90 -14.26
C ILE A 353 -16.97 0.93 -13.99
N THR A 354 -17.03 -0.17 -14.74
CA THR A 354 -17.93 -1.30 -14.42
C THR A 354 -17.43 -2.01 -13.16
N PRO A 355 -18.18 -1.98 -12.04
CA PRO A 355 -17.73 -2.61 -10.81
C PRO A 355 -17.85 -4.12 -10.94
N SER A 356 -16.78 -4.85 -10.65
CA SER A 356 -16.87 -6.28 -10.41
C SER A 356 -17.31 -6.51 -8.97
N LEU A 357 -18.57 -6.85 -8.75
CA LEU A 357 -19.08 -7.24 -7.44
C LEU A 357 -18.59 -8.65 -7.13
N HIS A 358 -17.49 -8.75 -6.40
CA HIS A 358 -16.95 -10.02 -5.97
C HIS A 358 -16.98 -10.11 -4.44
N VAL A 359 -17.63 -11.17 -3.93
CA VAL A 359 -17.68 -11.47 -2.49
C VAL A 359 -16.53 -12.40 -2.16
N ASP A 360 -15.58 -11.93 -1.37
CA ASP A 360 -14.44 -12.72 -0.90
C ASP A 360 -14.84 -13.56 0.32
N THR A 361 -15.12 -14.84 0.10
CA THR A 361 -15.46 -15.80 1.15
C THR A 361 -14.29 -16.03 2.13
N HIS A 362 -13.05 -15.91 1.66
CA HIS A 362 -11.88 -16.05 2.53
C HIS A 362 -11.78 -14.89 3.52
N ALA A 363 -12.05 -13.66 3.09
CA ALA A 363 -12.10 -12.49 3.98
C ALA A 363 -13.21 -12.63 5.04
N ILE A 364 -14.37 -13.20 4.68
CA ILE A 364 -15.48 -13.48 5.60
C ILE A 364 -15.07 -14.49 6.69
N LEU A 365 -14.53 -15.64 6.27
CA LEU A 365 -14.10 -16.69 7.19
C LEU A 365 -12.97 -16.21 8.10
N LEU A 366 -12.02 -15.47 7.56
CA LEU A 366 -10.90 -14.90 8.30
C LEU A 366 -11.39 -13.85 9.32
N GLY A 367 -12.31 -12.98 8.93
CA GLY A 367 -12.90 -11.98 9.83
C GLY A 367 -13.70 -12.63 10.96
N LEU A 368 -14.54 -13.62 10.65
CA LEU A 368 -15.35 -14.34 11.66
C LEU A 368 -14.45 -15.12 12.63
N SER A 369 -13.46 -15.87 12.12
CA SER A 369 -12.52 -16.63 12.95
C SER A 369 -11.65 -15.71 13.80
N ALA A 370 -11.21 -14.58 13.27
CA ALA A 370 -10.44 -13.57 13.98
C ALA A 370 -11.25 -12.95 15.12
N GLY A 371 -12.50 -12.54 14.85
CA GLY A 371 -13.39 -12.00 15.87
C GLY A 371 -13.69 -12.97 17.01
N LEU A 372 -13.96 -14.23 16.66
CA LEU A 372 -14.20 -15.28 17.65
C LEU A 372 -12.96 -15.59 18.49
N LEU A 373 -11.80 -15.76 17.82
CA LEU A 373 -10.53 -16.09 18.47
C LEU A 373 -10.08 -14.97 19.41
N THR A 374 -10.10 -13.72 18.95
CA THR A 374 -9.70 -12.58 19.79
C THR A 374 -10.63 -12.39 20.98
N THR A 375 -11.94 -12.50 20.78
CA THR A 375 -12.91 -12.43 21.86
C THR A 375 -12.66 -13.50 22.92
N LEU A 376 -12.41 -14.75 22.49
CA LEU A 376 -12.12 -15.87 23.37
C LEU A 376 -10.80 -15.66 24.14
N LEU A 377 -9.72 -15.28 23.43
CA LEU A 377 -8.40 -15.08 24.00
C LEU A 377 -8.39 -14.00 25.08
N PHE A 378 -8.99 -12.83 24.80
CA PHE A 378 -8.96 -11.70 25.72
C PHE A 378 -9.94 -11.81 26.89
N THR A 379 -10.95 -12.68 26.81
CA THR A 379 -11.84 -12.96 27.94
C THR A 379 -11.32 -14.07 28.84
N LEU A 380 -10.37 -14.87 28.39
CA LEU A 380 -9.80 -15.96 29.16
C LEU A 380 -9.19 -15.52 30.52
N PRO A 381 -8.36 -14.44 30.59
CA PRO A 381 -7.80 -13.97 31.85
C PRO A 381 -8.86 -13.60 32.92
N PRO A 382 -9.90 -12.76 32.61
CA PRO A 382 -10.98 -12.49 33.56
C PRO A 382 -11.76 -13.73 34.01
N LEU A 383 -11.95 -14.70 33.10
CA LEU A 383 -12.65 -15.93 33.42
C LEU A 383 -11.83 -16.84 34.39
N LEU A 384 -10.52 -16.85 34.26
CA LEU A 384 -9.66 -17.58 35.16
C LEU A 384 -9.69 -17.04 36.61
N ASP A 385 -10.00 -15.75 36.79
CA ASP A 385 -10.15 -15.13 38.10
C ASP A 385 -11.32 -15.72 38.89
N ILE A 386 -12.33 -16.33 38.23
CA ILE A 386 -13.44 -17.04 38.90
C ILE A 386 -12.93 -18.19 39.80
N ARG A 387 -11.81 -18.83 39.46
CA ARG A 387 -11.20 -19.90 40.27
C ARG A 387 -10.86 -19.43 41.70
N ASN A 388 -10.43 -18.17 41.81
CA ASN A 388 -9.92 -17.58 43.05
C ASN A 388 -11.02 -17.01 43.93
N VAL A 389 -12.30 -17.04 43.50
CA VAL A 389 -13.43 -16.56 44.27
C VAL A 389 -13.74 -17.54 45.39
N ARG A 390 -13.47 -17.12 46.64
CA ARG A 390 -13.76 -17.90 47.85
C ARG A 390 -15.17 -17.58 48.37
N PRO A 391 -16.06 -18.57 48.61
CA PRO A 391 -17.43 -18.32 49.06
C PRO A 391 -17.52 -17.55 50.37
N ILE A 392 -16.56 -17.77 51.27
CA ILE A 392 -16.54 -17.15 52.59
C ILE A 392 -16.27 -15.63 52.58
N LEU A 393 -15.70 -15.09 51.52
CA LEU A 393 -15.40 -13.67 51.40
C LEU A 393 -16.64 -12.77 51.25
N ILE A 394 -17.78 -13.35 50.91
CA ILE A 394 -19.06 -12.62 50.78
C ILE A 394 -19.69 -12.36 52.14
N LEU A 395 -19.48 -13.26 53.10
CA LEU A 395 -19.97 -13.12 54.48
C LEU A 395 -19.15 -12.08 55.29
N ARG A 396 -17.90 -11.80 54.89
CA ARG A 396 -17.02 -10.77 55.44
C ARG A 396 -16.84 -9.62 54.47
N ARG A 397 -17.73 -8.64 54.45
CA ARG A 397 -17.55 -7.34 53.77
C ARG A 397 -16.53 -6.47 54.49
N SER A 398 -15.33 -6.96 54.83
CA SER A 398 -14.25 -6.13 55.31
C SER A 398 -13.26 -5.86 54.18
N VAL A 399 -13.15 -4.61 53.83
CA VAL A 399 -12.11 -4.05 52.98
C VAL A 399 -10.77 -4.24 53.71
N GLU A 400 -10.08 -5.36 53.47
CA GLU A 400 -8.66 -5.48 53.81
C GLU A 400 -7.86 -4.63 52.84
N THR A 401 -7.59 -3.38 53.19
CA THR A 401 -6.46 -2.62 52.65
C THR A 401 -5.17 -3.24 53.19
N SER A 402 -4.66 -4.29 52.54
CA SER A 402 -3.31 -4.76 52.89
C SER A 402 -2.29 -3.74 52.45
N ASP A 403 -1.57 -3.16 53.40
CA ASP A 403 -0.44 -2.24 53.22
C ASP A 403 0.90 -2.94 52.81
N ASP A 404 0.80 -4.07 52.13
CA ASP A 404 1.98 -4.81 51.69
C ASP A 404 2.79 -4.02 50.63
N PRO A 405 4.11 -3.93 50.74
CA PRO A 405 4.96 -3.26 49.75
C PRO A 405 4.83 -3.89 48.36
N ILE A 406 4.92 -3.04 47.33
CA ILE A 406 4.64 -3.36 45.91
C ILE A 406 5.40 -4.62 45.41
N GLY A 407 6.66 -4.83 45.90
CA GLY A 407 7.48 -5.99 45.53
C GLY A 407 6.93 -7.33 46.01
N THR A 408 6.42 -7.41 47.27
CA THR A 408 5.81 -8.63 47.81
C THR A 408 4.46 -8.93 47.18
N ARG A 409 3.70 -7.91 46.76
CA ARG A 409 2.45 -8.07 45.99
C ARG A 409 2.70 -8.66 44.61
N LEU A 410 3.78 -8.20 43.92
CA LEU A 410 4.17 -8.72 42.60
C LEU A 410 4.60 -10.20 42.67
N ILE A 411 5.43 -10.56 43.68
CA ILE A 411 5.93 -11.93 43.84
C ILE A 411 4.79 -12.89 44.22
N ARG A 412 3.87 -12.46 45.13
CA ARG A 412 2.71 -13.26 45.53
C ARG A 412 1.70 -13.42 44.37
N LYS A 413 1.51 -12.38 43.54
CA LYS A 413 0.72 -12.47 42.29
C LYS A 413 1.39 -13.35 41.24
N ALA A 414 2.70 -13.30 41.09
CA ALA A 414 3.44 -14.12 40.14
C ALA A 414 3.37 -15.62 40.49
N LYS A 415 3.48 -15.97 41.77
CA LYS A 415 3.35 -17.38 42.25
C LYS A 415 1.91 -17.93 42.16
N GLY A 416 0.88 -17.09 42.20
CA GLY A 416 -0.54 -17.48 42.11
C GLY A 416 -1.10 -17.64 40.72
N SER A 417 -0.34 -17.33 39.63
CA SER A 417 -0.92 -17.13 38.32
C SER A 417 -0.26 -17.85 37.14
N LEU A 418 0.19 -19.11 37.37
CA LEU A 418 0.58 -19.97 36.24
C LEU A 418 -0.49 -19.98 35.14
N ALA A 419 -1.77 -20.05 35.56
CA ALA A 419 -2.89 -20.02 34.64
C ALA A 419 -3.02 -18.69 33.87
N GLN A 420 -2.74 -17.54 34.53
CA GLN A 420 -2.74 -16.23 33.85
C GLN A 420 -1.55 -16.09 32.92
N PHE A 421 -0.37 -16.61 33.31
CA PHE A 421 0.80 -16.63 32.43
C PHE A 421 0.54 -17.49 31.19
N VAL A 422 0.00 -18.71 31.37
CA VAL A 422 -0.40 -19.57 30.25
C VAL A 422 -1.42 -18.87 29.34
N ALA A 423 -2.43 -18.20 29.92
CA ALA A 423 -3.40 -17.43 29.14
C ALA A 423 -2.73 -16.29 28.33
N SER A 424 -1.76 -15.58 28.93
CA SER A 424 -1.00 -14.52 28.23
C SER A 424 -0.16 -15.07 27.08
N VAL A 425 0.46 -16.24 27.26
CA VAL A 425 1.18 -16.94 26.19
C VAL A 425 0.21 -17.37 25.08
N PHE A 426 -0.96 -17.89 25.43
CA PHE A 426 -2.00 -18.22 24.43
C PHE A 426 -2.48 -16.99 23.65
N ILE A 427 -2.66 -15.85 24.31
CA ILE A 427 -3.00 -14.58 23.64
C ILE A 427 -1.89 -14.20 22.66
N LEU A 428 -0.63 -14.24 23.10
CA LEU A 428 0.52 -13.90 22.26
C LEU A 428 0.62 -14.81 21.03
N VAL A 429 0.55 -16.12 21.23
CA VAL A 429 0.62 -17.11 20.13
C VAL A 429 -0.56 -16.95 19.19
N GLY A 430 -1.79 -16.82 19.71
CA GLY A 430 -2.99 -16.63 18.90
C GLY A 430 -2.96 -15.34 18.09
N LEU A 431 -2.47 -14.27 18.68
CA LEU A 431 -2.33 -12.96 18.03
C LEU A 431 -1.26 -12.97 16.94
N THR A 432 -0.14 -13.66 17.19
CA THR A 432 0.93 -13.85 16.21
C THR A 432 0.43 -14.67 15.01
N LEU A 433 -0.25 -15.79 15.30
CA LEU A 433 -0.83 -16.64 14.25
C LEU A 433 -1.88 -15.89 13.41
N LEU A 434 -2.70 -15.08 14.06
CA LEU A 434 -3.67 -14.23 13.37
C LEU A 434 -2.97 -13.16 12.51
N ALA A 435 -1.99 -12.47 13.05
CA ALA A 435 -1.23 -11.43 12.34
C ALA A 435 -0.50 -12.00 11.12
N THR A 436 0.11 -13.18 11.22
CA THR A 436 0.77 -13.84 10.09
C THR A 436 -0.21 -14.27 9.00
N ARG A 437 -1.45 -14.66 9.38
CA ARG A 437 -2.51 -14.97 8.41
C ARG A 437 -3.12 -13.73 7.75
N VAL A 438 -3.18 -12.63 8.50
CA VAL A 438 -3.72 -11.35 8.00
C VAL A 438 -2.71 -10.62 7.11
N SER A 439 -1.41 -10.70 7.39
CA SER A 439 -0.37 -10.01 6.61
C SER A 439 0.14 -10.80 5.41
N ASP A 440 -0.27 -12.07 5.23
CA ASP A 440 0.23 -13.03 4.25
C ASP A 440 1.78 -13.21 4.28
N SER A 441 2.44 -12.68 5.32
CA SER A 441 3.88 -12.76 5.56
C SER A 441 4.18 -13.13 7.01
N ARG A 442 4.94 -14.22 7.20
CA ARG A 442 5.35 -14.67 8.54
C ARG A 442 6.24 -13.66 9.26
N GLN A 443 7.13 -13.01 8.52
CA GLN A 443 8.05 -12.02 9.08
C GLN A 443 7.29 -10.75 9.50
N VAL A 444 6.53 -10.15 8.59
CA VAL A 444 5.77 -8.91 8.85
C VAL A 444 4.74 -9.13 9.95
N GLY A 445 3.97 -10.22 9.89
CA GLY A 445 2.98 -10.56 10.91
C GLY A 445 3.59 -10.82 12.29
N GLY A 446 4.75 -11.50 12.35
CA GLY A 446 5.47 -11.75 13.59
C GLY A 446 6.02 -10.49 14.24
N PHE A 447 6.70 -9.64 13.47
CA PHE A 447 7.20 -8.34 13.95
C PHE A 447 6.06 -7.43 14.41
N PHE A 448 4.95 -7.41 13.68
CA PHE A 448 3.79 -6.61 14.03
C PHE A 448 3.13 -7.09 15.33
N ALA A 449 2.91 -8.41 15.49
CA ALA A 449 2.34 -8.98 16.71
C ALA A 449 3.24 -8.73 17.92
N GLY A 450 4.54 -8.94 17.77
CA GLY A 450 5.54 -8.62 18.80
C GLY A 450 5.54 -7.14 19.15
N GLY A 451 5.57 -6.27 18.16
CA GLY A 451 5.50 -4.82 18.33
C GLY A 451 4.22 -4.37 19.03
N LEU A 452 3.06 -4.95 18.68
CA LEU A 452 1.78 -4.65 19.32
C LEU A 452 1.76 -5.05 20.81
N VAL A 453 2.30 -6.22 21.14
CA VAL A 453 2.40 -6.67 22.54
C VAL A 453 3.35 -5.78 23.32
N VAL A 454 4.50 -5.45 22.77
CA VAL A 454 5.45 -4.52 23.37
C VAL A 454 4.79 -3.15 23.57
N ALA A 455 4.12 -2.63 22.55
CA ALA A 455 3.39 -1.35 22.62
C ALA A 455 2.33 -1.38 23.74
N LEU A 456 1.56 -2.44 23.83
CA LEU A 456 0.54 -2.59 24.89
C LEU A 456 1.16 -2.64 26.30
N LEU A 457 2.26 -3.40 26.47
CA LEU A 457 2.97 -3.49 27.76
C LEU A 457 3.59 -2.15 28.14
N VAL A 458 4.23 -1.47 27.20
CA VAL A 458 4.83 -0.14 27.43
C VAL A 458 3.75 0.90 27.67
N LEU A 459 2.62 0.88 26.94
CA LEU A 459 1.47 1.75 27.19
C LEU A 459 0.90 1.52 28.61
N LEU A 460 0.79 0.27 29.06
CA LEU A 460 0.36 -0.06 30.43
C LEU A 460 1.37 0.46 31.47
N ALA A 461 2.67 0.25 31.23
CA ALA A 461 3.73 0.71 32.11
C ALA A 461 3.77 2.25 32.18
N MET A 462 3.72 2.93 31.04
CA MET A 462 3.69 4.39 30.95
C MET A 462 2.42 4.97 31.58
N SER A 463 1.27 4.33 31.38
CA SER A 463 0.02 4.73 32.04
C SER A 463 0.12 4.61 33.56
N ALA A 464 0.68 3.51 34.04
CA ALA A 464 0.90 3.31 35.48
C ALA A 464 1.93 4.31 36.06
N LEU A 465 3.00 4.56 35.33
CA LEU A 465 4.04 5.55 35.69
C LEU A 465 3.45 6.97 35.75
N THR A 466 2.67 7.34 34.73
CA THR A 466 2.05 8.68 34.68
C THR A 466 1.07 8.90 35.84
N LEU A 467 0.27 7.89 36.17
CA LEU A 467 -0.62 7.95 37.34
C LEU A 467 0.17 7.99 38.67
N TYR A 468 1.30 7.30 38.74
CA TYR A 468 2.20 7.33 39.90
C TYR A 468 2.84 8.72 40.06
N LEU A 469 3.36 9.29 38.97
CA LEU A 469 3.92 10.64 38.97
C LEU A 469 2.87 11.68 39.30
N LEU A 470 1.64 11.57 38.76
CA LEU A 470 0.52 12.44 39.10
C LEU A 470 0.19 12.36 40.59
N ARG A 471 0.23 11.16 41.21
CA ARG A 471 0.03 10.97 42.63
C ARG A 471 1.10 11.67 43.46
N ILE A 472 2.38 11.57 43.08
CA ILE A 472 3.51 12.24 43.76
C ILE A 472 3.35 13.74 43.63
N PHE A 473 3.12 14.23 42.42
CA PHE A 473 2.95 15.65 42.12
C PHE A 473 1.83 16.28 42.98
N LEU A 474 0.66 15.64 43.03
CA LEU A 474 -0.47 16.15 43.84
C LEU A 474 -0.23 16.06 45.34
N ARG A 475 0.62 15.15 45.82
CA ARG A 475 0.99 15.05 47.21
C ARG A 475 2.06 16.05 47.63
N SER A 476 3.00 16.37 46.75
CA SER A 476 4.11 17.26 47.01
C SER A 476 3.77 18.74 46.75
N THR A 477 2.73 19.03 45.96
CA THR A 477 2.40 20.38 45.53
C THR A 477 1.56 21.10 46.58
N ARG A 478 2.03 22.26 47.05
CA ARG A 478 1.29 23.18 47.96
C ARG A 478 0.29 24.08 47.20
N LEU A 479 -0.02 23.80 45.94
CA LEU A 479 -0.95 24.56 45.13
C LEU A 479 -2.38 24.39 45.65
N HIS A 480 -3.05 25.52 45.92
CA HIS A 480 -4.47 25.55 46.29
C HIS A 480 -5.34 25.30 45.05
N LEU A 481 -5.45 24.02 44.65
CA LEU A 481 -6.31 23.63 43.54
C LEU A 481 -7.78 23.70 43.95
N PRO A 482 -8.69 24.22 43.09
CA PRO A 482 -10.14 24.15 43.29
C PRO A 482 -10.57 22.72 43.64
N SER A 483 -11.52 22.57 44.54
CA SER A 483 -12.00 21.29 45.05
C SER A 483 -12.42 20.31 43.93
N THR A 484 -13.05 20.82 42.87
CA THR A 484 -13.48 20.06 41.70
C THR A 484 -12.28 19.46 40.92
N LEU A 485 -11.23 20.25 40.75
CA LEU A 485 -9.98 19.80 40.05
C LEU A 485 -9.26 18.77 40.92
N ARG A 486 -9.12 19.02 42.21
CA ARG A 486 -8.44 18.09 43.13
C ARG A 486 -9.16 16.74 43.23
N HIS A 487 -10.50 16.73 43.28
CA HIS A 487 -11.29 15.53 43.31
C HIS A 487 -11.24 14.76 41.99
N GLY A 488 -11.34 15.44 40.84
CA GLY A 488 -11.23 14.84 39.53
C GLY A 488 -9.88 14.16 39.30
N LEU A 489 -8.78 14.81 39.68
CA LEU A 489 -7.41 14.24 39.58
C LEU A 489 -7.18 13.10 40.59
N ALA A 490 -7.68 13.24 41.82
CA ALA A 490 -7.54 12.23 42.87
C ALA A 490 -8.24 10.91 42.49
N ASN A 491 -9.35 11.00 41.77
CA ASN A 491 -10.10 9.83 41.34
C ASN A 491 -9.32 8.94 40.36
N LEU A 492 -8.38 9.51 39.58
CA LEU A 492 -7.57 8.79 38.59
C LEU A 492 -6.60 7.79 39.24
N TYR A 493 -5.99 8.14 40.37
CA TYR A 493 -4.98 7.27 41.02
C TYR A 493 -5.53 6.52 42.26
N ARG A 494 -6.85 6.54 42.47
CA ARG A 494 -7.49 5.84 43.59
C ARG A 494 -7.26 4.33 43.52
N PRO A 495 -6.82 3.66 44.61
CA PRO A 495 -6.64 2.22 44.61
C PRO A 495 -7.92 1.49 44.18
N GLY A 496 -7.77 0.49 43.30
CA GLY A 496 -8.90 -0.28 42.75
C GLY A 496 -9.55 0.37 41.50
N ASN A 497 -9.15 1.56 41.05
CA ASN A 497 -9.60 2.11 39.80
C ASN A 497 -8.78 1.53 38.60
N PRO A 498 -9.42 1.01 37.53
CA PRO A 498 -8.70 0.51 36.35
C PRO A 498 -8.23 1.63 35.41
N SER A 499 -7.97 2.85 35.94
CA SER A 499 -7.57 4.00 35.15
C SER A 499 -6.35 3.75 34.28
N ALA A 500 -5.37 2.94 34.76
CA ALA A 500 -4.21 2.57 33.97
C ALA A 500 -4.58 1.73 32.73
N ALA A 501 -5.48 0.75 32.90
CA ALA A 501 -5.95 -0.06 31.79
C ALA A 501 -6.81 0.74 30.79
N LEU A 502 -7.64 1.66 31.30
CA LEU A 502 -8.42 2.56 30.48
C LEU A 502 -7.51 3.53 29.69
N LEU A 503 -6.50 4.11 30.36
CA LEU A 503 -5.48 4.95 29.73
C LEU A 503 -4.72 4.21 28.63
N ALA A 504 -4.30 2.98 28.87
CA ALA A 504 -3.62 2.16 27.88
C ALA A 504 -4.53 1.84 26.69
N ALA A 505 -5.80 1.50 26.94
CA ALA A 505 -6.77 1.24 25.87
C ALA A 505 -7.06 2.51 25.03
N LEU A 506 -7.23 3.67 25.67
CA LEU A 506 -7.40 4.95 25.01
C LEU A 506 -6.14 5.34 24.22
N GLY A 507 -4.95 5.16 24.85
CA GLY A 507 -3.66 5.43 24.19
C GLY A 507 -3.43 4.54 22.95
N LEU A 508 -3.81 3.25 23.04
CA LEU A 508 -3.75 2.33 21.89
C LEU A 508 -4.70 2.77 20.75
N GLY A 509 -5.91 3.21 21.09
CA GLY A 509 -6.87 3.75 20.12
C GLY A 509 -6.35 5.01 19.43
N VAL A 510 -5.76 5.94 20.19
CA VAL A 510 -5.13 7.15 19.63
C VAL A 510 -3.92 6.80 18.78
N MET A 511 -3.07 5.89 19.24
CA MET A 511 -1.93 5.38 18.48
C MET A 511 -2.37 4.84 17.13
N GLN A 512 -3.43 4.02 17.12
CA GLN A 512 -3.97 3.44 15.87
C GLN A 512 -4.47 4.52 14.91
N ILE A 513 -5.35 5.43 15.39
CA ILE A 513 -5.95 6.47 14.55
C ILE A 513 -4.86 7.38 13.97
N ALA A 514 -3.92 7.81 14.79
CA ALA A 514 -2.85 8.70 14.36
C ALA A 514 -1.86 8.00 13.43
N ALA A 515 -1.48 6.74 13.70
CA ALA A 515 -0.59 5.98 12.84
C ALA A 515 -1.21 5.75 11.45
N VAL A 516 -2.49 5.35 11.38
CA VAL A 516 -3.22 5.18 10.11
C VAL A 516 -3.21 6.47 9.31
N TYR A 517 -3.54 7.60 9.94
CA TYR A 517 -3.55 8.89 9.26
C TYR A 517 -2.18 9.31 8.76
N MET A 518 -1.12 9.17 9.59
CA MET A 518 0.24 9.53 9.21
C MET A 518 0.75 8.69 8.02
N VAL A 519 0.54 7.38 8.08
CA VAL A 519 0.92 6.46 6.99
C VAL A 519 0.14 6.78 5.72
N GLN A 520 -1.19 6.93 5.83
CA GLN A 520 -2.04 7.30 4.70
C GLN A 520 -1.59 8.61 4.05
N ARG A 521 -1.32 9.65 4.86
CA ARG A 521 -0.90 10.95 4.34
C ARG A 521 0.46 10.88 3.65
N SER A 522 1.40 10.09 4.18
CA SER A 522 2.72 9.89 3.54
C SER A 522 2.60 9.16 2.21
N ILE A 523 1.80 8.08 2.15
CA ILE A 523 1.54 7.35 0.89
C ILE A 523 0.89 8.26 -0.14
N VAL A 524 -0.16 8.99 0.26
CA VAL A 524 -0.87 9.92 -0.63
C VAL A 524 0.03 11.07 -1.07
N GLY A 525 0.89 11.57 -0.17
CA GLY A 525 1.88 12.61 -0.47
C GLY A 525 2.90 12.16 -1.52
N GLU A 526 3.41 10.94 -1.38
CA GLU A 526 4.33 10.34 -2.35
C GLU A 526 3.67 10.13 -3.72
N MET A 527 2.43 9.63 -3.71
CA MET A 527 1.66 9.46 -4.94
C MET A 527 1.36 10.80 -5.63
N HIS A 528 1.06 11.87 -4.89
CA HIS A 528 0.89 13.20 -5.46
C HIS A 528 2.22 13.76 -6.00
N GLY A 529 3.34 13.49 -5.34
CA GLY A 529 4.67 13.84 -5.85
C GLY A 529 4.98 13.13 -7.18
N ALA A 530 4.58 11.86 -7.31
CA ALA A 530 4.72 11.10 -8.54
C ALA A 530 3.76 11.55 -9.67
N ILE A 531 2.68 12.27 -9.34
CA ILE A 531 1.70 12.86 -10.28
C ILE A 531 1.99 14.36 -10.48
N ALA A 532 3.22 14.83 -10.26
CA ALA A 532 3.52 16.26 -10.36
C ALA A 532 2.93 16.83 -11.65
N GLU A 533 2.17 17.92 -11.54
CA GLU A 533 1.43 18.55 -12.65
C GLU A 533 2.35 19.00 -13.79
N ASN A 534 3.65 19.04 -13.56
CA ASN A 534 4.67 19.52 -14.50
C ASN A 534 5.51 18.40 -15.13
N LEU A 535 5.12 17.12 -15.01
CA LEU A 535 5.85 16.05 -15.69
C LEU A 535 5.76 16.25 -17.21
N PRO A 536 6.89 16.09 -17.95
CA PRO A 536 6.85 16.12 -19.41
C PRO A 536 5.87 15.08 -19.95
N ASN A 537 4.98 15.51 -20.82
CA ASN A 537 4.04 14.64 -21.54
C ASN A 537 4.38 14.46 -23.01
N ILE A 538 5.36 15.22 -23.50
CA ILE A 538 5.97 15.06 -24.82
C ILE A 538 7.45 14.84 -24.64
N PHE A 539 7.97 13.78 -25.22
CA PHE A 539 9.38 13.48 -25.25
C PHE A 539 9.91 13.64 -26.67
N LEU A 540 11.04 14.34 -26.78
CA LEU A 540 11.77 14.55 -28.02
C LEU A 540 13.03 13.69 -27.93
N ILE A 541 13.23 12.83 -28.93
CA ILE A 541 14.41 11.96 -28.99
C ILE A 541 15.07 12.09 -30.37
N ASP A 542 16.32 11.70 -30.45
CA ASP A 542 17.13 11.72 -31.66
C ASP A 542 17.33 13.13 -32.26
N MET A 543 17.39 14.18 -31.42
CA MET A 543 17.76 15.53 -31.91
C MET A 543 19.26 15.58 -32.16
N SER A 544 19.66 16.09 -33.32
CA SER A 544 21.05 16.36 -33.62
C SER A 544 21.52 17.65 -32.94
N THR A 545 22.83 17.82 -32.79
CA THR A 545 23.41 19.05 -32.19
C THR A 545 23.04 20.32 -32.95
N ASP A 546 22.89 20.24 -34.26
CA ASP A 546 22.52 21.38 -35.11
C ASP A 546 21.06 21.79 -34.92
N GLU A 547 20.18 20.85 -34.58
CA GLU A 547 18.76 21.12 -34.44
C GLU A 547 18.35 21.61 -33.04
N VAL A 548 19.11 21.30 -32.01
CA VAL A 548 18.77 21.61 -30.61
C VAL A 548 18.43 23.07 -30.37
N ASN A 549 19.22 24.00 -30.94
CA ASN A 549 18.99 25.43 -30.76
C ASN A 549 17.71 25.89 -31.48
N GLY A 550 17.44 25.36 -32.66
CA GLY A 550 16.18 25.59 -33.37
C GLY A 550 14.97 25.07 -32.62
N VAL A 551 15.06 23.87 -32.11
CA VAL A 551 14.00 23.24 -31.28
C VAL A 551 13.77 24.05 -30.01
N ARG A 552 14.81 24.47 -29.27
CA ARG A 552 14.68 25.35 -28.09
C ARG A 552 13.96 26.65 -28.44
N THR A 553 14.31 27.28 -29.54
CA THR A 553 13.69 28.53 -29.99
C THR A 553 12.22 28.32 -30.33
N LEU A 554 11.88 27.24 -31.04
CA LEU A 554 10.50 26.91 -31.39
C LEU A 554 9.67 26.65 -30.09
N LEU A 555 10.18 25.84 -29.15
CA LEU A 555 9.50 25.55 -27.92
C LEU A 555 9.28 26.78 -27.03
N ALA A 556 10.25 27.72 -27.01
CA ALA A 556 10.14 28.94 -26.21
C ALA A 556 9.08 29.92 -26.77
N HIS A 557 8.78 29.86 -28.08
CA HIS A 557 7.76 30.69 -28.72
C HIS A 557 6.36 30.04 -28.74
N GLN A 558 6.22 28.79 -28.25
CA GLN A 558 4.92 28.11 -28.22
C GLN A 558 4.18 28.41 -26.90
N PRO A 559 3.03 29.11 -26.94
CA PRO A 559 2.29 29.47 -25.73
C PRO A 559 1.68 28.26 -25.02
N THR A 560 1.65 27.11 -25.66
CA THR A 560 1.09 25.85 -25.17
C THR A 560 2.09 25.04 -24.32
N VAL A 561 3.36 25.41 -24.36
CA VAL A 561 4.44 24.80 -23.56
C VAL A 561 4.47 25.48 -22.19
N LYS A 562 4.36 24.68 -21.14
CA LYS A 562 4.39 25.12 -19.75
C LYS A 562 5.73 24.79 -19.14
N GLY A 563 6.33 25.74 -18.44
CA GLY A 563 7.65 25.57 -17.83
C GLY A 563 8.83 25.66 -18.81
N THR A 564 10.01 25.35 -18.34
CA THR A 564 11.24 25.33 -19.15
C THR A 564 11.44 23.92 -19.72
N PRO A 565 11.56 23.76 -21.05
CA PRO A 565 11.90 22.48 -21.66
C PRO A 565 13.23 21.94 -21.14
N GLU A 566 13.25 20.72 -20.62
CA GLU A 566 14.49 20.05 -20.24
C GLU A 566 15.08 19.35 -21.46
N ILE A 567 16.23 19.79 -21.92
CA ILE A 567 16.96 19.19 -23.06
C ILE A 567 18.34 18.77 -22.56
N VAL A 568 18.60 17.47 -22.61
CA VAL A 568 19.82 16.85 -22.09
C VAL A 568 20.57 16.10 -23.19
N PRO A 569 21.91 16.14 -23.16
CA PRO A 569 22.74 15.35 -24.05
C PRO A 569 22.79 13.90 -23.60
N VAL A 570 22.81 12.97 -24.54
CA VAL A 570 22.91 11.54 -24.26
C VAL A 570 23.91 10.91 -25.19
N ILE A 571 24.83 10.13 -24.63
CA ILE A 571 25.80 9.32 -25.34
C ILE A 571 25.58 7.86 -24.96
N SER A 572 25.29 7.03 -25.94
CA SER A 572 25.15 5.60 -25.72
C SER A 572 26.53 4.94 -25.51
N SER A 573 26.69 4.20 -24.45
CA SER A 573 27.94 3.54 -24.07
C SER A 573 27.70 2.16 -23.48
N ARG A 574 28.78 1.42 -23.26
CA ARG A 574 28.80 0.13 -22.55
C ARG A 574 29.85 0.17 -21.46
N LEU A 575 29.52 -0.36 -20.29
CA LEU A 575 30.49 -0.58 -19.23
C LEU A 575 31.25 -1.88 -19.50
N LEU A 576 32.56 -1.79 -19.63
CA LEU A 576 33.43 -2.94 -19.94
C LEU A 576 34.03 -3.57 -18.67
N ALA A 577 34.53 -2.74 -17.75
CA ALA A 577 35.28 -3.20 -16.59
C ALA A 577 35.11 -2.25 -15.40
N VAL A 578 35.28 -2.80 -14.19
CA VAL A 578 35.37 -2.08 -12.92
C VAL A 578 36.71 -2.43 -12.29
N ASP A 579 37.52 -1.41 -11.97
CA ASP A 579 38.90 -1.57 -11.47
C ASP A 579 39.76 -2.54 -12.30
N GLY A 580 39.58 -2.52 -13.63
CA GLY A 580 40.28 -3.40 -14.57
C GLY A 580 39.73 -4.81 -14.68
N THR A 581 38.78 -5.19 -13.82
CA THR A 581 38.12 -6.52 -13.86
C THR A 581 36.96 -6.47 -14.85
N PRO A 582 36.93 -7.32 -15.90
CA PRO A 582 35.82 -7.36 -16.84
C PRO A 582 34.49 -7.65 -16.16
N LEU A 583 33.43 -6.99 -16.60
CA LEU A 583 32.09 -7.10 -16.01
C LEU A 583 31.58 -8.55 -15.96
N ALA A 584 31.96 -9.38 -16.93
CA ALA A 584 31.60 -10.80 -17.01
C ALA A 584 32.21 -11.66 -15.87
N GLN A 585 33.27 -11.19 -15.21
CA GLN A 585 33.93 -11.88 -14.11
C GLN A 585 33.50 -11.38 -12.72
N LEU A 586 32.73 -10.32 -12.66
CA LEU A 586 32.19 -9.79 -11.42
C LEU A 586 31.02 -10.67 -10.94
N HIS A 587 31.15 -11.21 -9.74
CA HIS A 587 30.10 -11.99 -9.06
C HIS A 587 29.01 -11.00 -8.58
N LEU A 588 28.12 -10.61 -9.46
CA LEU A 588 27.01 -9.75 -9.13
C LEU A 588 25.86 -10.59 -8.55
N ASN A 589 25.16 -10.06 -7.57
CA ASN A 589 24.02 -10.73 -6.90
C ASN A 589 22.83 -11.06 -7.83
N ARG A 590 22.90 -10.67 -9.10
CA ARG A 590 21.98 -11.02 -10.19
C ARG A 590 22.81 -11.10 -11.50
N PRO A 591 22.42 -11.97 -12.43
CA PRO A 591 23.14 -12.04 -13.71
C PRO A 591 23.16 -10.66 -14.35
N ALA A 592 24.35 -10.11 -14.52
CA ALA A 592 24.65 -8.80 -15.08
C ALA A 592 24.32 -8.71 -16.59
N GLY A 593 23.61 -9.65 -17.09
CA GLY A 593 23.31 -9.91 -18.47
C GLY A 593 22.99 -8.68 -19.27
N ARG A 594 22.03 -8.17 -19.69
CA ARG A 594 21.76 -7.14 -20.68
C ARG A 594 21.64 -5.72 -20.13
N ALA A 595 21.47 -5.53 -18.83
CA ALA A 595 21.20 -4.22 -18.20
C ALA A 595 22.38 -3.25 -18.31
N PHE A 596 23.58 -3.72 -18.66
CA PHE A 596 24.80 -2.90 -18.79
C PHE A 596 25.36 -2.87 -20.19
N GLN A 597 24.67 -3.46 -21.16
CA GLN A 597 25.06 -3.44 -22.59
C GLN A 597 24.69 -2.14 -23.30
N SER A 598 23.80 -1.34 -22.75
CA SER A 598 23.48 -0.02 -23.24
C SER A 598 23.25 0.90 -22.06
N LEU A 599 24.14 1.83 -21.84
CA LEU A 599 24.13 2.82 -20.76
C LEU A 599 24.13 4.22 -21.36
N ASN A 600 23.48 5.13 -20.69
CA ASN A 600 23.42 6.53 -21.10
C ASN A 600 24.39 7.35 -20.26
N LEU A 601 25.39 7.93 -20.93
CA LEU A 601 26.24 8.94 -20.35
C LEU A 601 25.68 10.33 -20.69
N SER A 602 25.82 11.26 -19.76
CA SER A 602 25.38 12.65 -19.93
C SER A 602 26.29 13.58 -19.16
N TRP A 603 26.12 14.88 -19.31
CA TRP A 603 26.75 15.86 -18.46
C TRP A 603 25.72 16.77 -17.78
N PRO A 604 26.00 17.29 -16.59
CA PRO A 604 25.10 18.19 -15.88
C PRO A 604 24.97 19.54 -16.56
N PRO A 605 23.85 20.26 -16.36
CA PRO A 605 23.62 21.56 -16.97
C PRO A 605 24.57 22.64 -16.44
N THR A 606 25.20 22.44 -15.28
CA THR A 606 26.18 23.31 -14.63
C THR A 606 27.49 22.57 -14.43
N SER A 607 28.61 23.27 -14.63
CA SER A 607 29.95 22.67 -14.60
C SER A 607 30.44 22.25 -13.20
N ASP A 608 29.93 22.86 -12.15
CA ASP A 608 30.46 22.77 -10.77
C ASP A 608 29.45 22.32 -9.71
N ALA A 609 28.23 22.02 -10.10
CA ALA A 609 27.17 21.60 -9.19
C ALA A 609 26.38 20.41 -9.72
N PRO A 610 25.82 19.54 -8.84
CA PRO A 610 24.87 18.52 -9.28
C PRO A 610 23.62 19.15 -9.89
N PRO A 611 22.87 18.40 -10.72
CA PRO A 611 21.60 18.86 -11.25
C PRO A 611 20.66 19.36 -10.15
N PRO A 612 19.81 20.36 -10.43
CA PRO A 612 18.88 20.92 -9.46
C PRO A 612 18.00 19.83 -8.83
N GLY A 613 17.96 19.73 -7.50
CA GLY A 613 17.21 18.73 -6.76
C GLY A 613 17.99 17.47 -6.40
N ASP A 614 19.08 17.15 -7.10
CA ASP A 614 19.90 15.99 -6.82
C ASP A 614 20.78 16.20 -5.57
N LYS A 615 20.98 15.15 -4.77
CA LYS A 615 21.76 15.19 -3.54
C LYS A 615 22.95 14.25 -3.62
N VAL A 616 24.14 14.74 -3.29
CA VAL A 616 25.32 13.88 -3.15
C VAL A 616 25.23 13.12 -1.83
N VAL A 617 25.25 11.78 -1.93
CA VAL A 617 25.12 10.85 -0.80
C VAL A 617 26.47 10.33 -0.33
N ALA A 618 27.42 10.14 -1.27
CA ALA A 618 28.77 9.68 -0.94
C ALA A 618 29.79 10.31 -1.91
N GLY A 619 31.01 10.54 -1.42
CA GLY A 619 32.05 11.23 -2.17
C GLY A 619 31.85 12.75 -2.17
N LYS A 620 32.45 13.43 -3.15
CA LYS A 620 32.32 14.88 -3.36
C LYS A 620 32.11 15.15 -4.83
N TRP A 621 31.22 16.11 -5.13
CA TRP A 621 31.08 16.62 -6.50
C TRP A 621 32.37 17.32 -6.95
N TRP A 622 32.69 17.21 -8.23
CA TRP A 622 33.90 17.84 -8.79
C TRP A 622 33.86 19.38 -8.72
N THR A 623 35.04 19.96 -8.59
CA THR A 623 35.22 21.42 -8.64
C THR A 623 35.37 21.91 -10.07
N ALA A 624 35.27 23.23 -10.30
CA ALA A 624 35.48 23.84 -11.60
C ALA A 624 36.87 23.55 -12.20
N ALA A 625 37.91 23.43 -11.35
CA ALA A 625 39.25 23.07 -11.79
C ALA A 625 39.33 21.60 -12.25
N GLU A 626 38.72 20.68 -11.51
CA GLU A 626 38.64 19.25 -11.85
C GLU A 626 37.80 19.06 -13.11
N TYR A 627 36.71 19.83 -13.27
CA TYR A 627 35.89 19.82 -14.48
C TYR A 627 36.73 20.21 -15.72
N ALA A 628 37.52 21.28 -15.64
CA ALA A 628 38.39 21.72 -16.75
C ALA A 628 39.48 20.70 -17.09
N ALA A 629 40.04 19.99 -16.06
CA ALA A 629 41.06 18.96 -16.25
C ALA A 629 40.50 17.57 -16.62
N SER A 630 39.20 17.43 -16.73
CA SER A 630 38.53 16.13 -16.89
C SER A 630 38.74 15.46 -18.26
N ALA A 631 39.23 16.17 -19.27
CA ALA A 631 39.65 15.58 -20.53
C ALA A 631 40.87 14.65 -20.36
N GLU A 632 41.82 15.01 -19.46
CA GLU A 632 43.00 14.22 -19.13
C GLU A 632 42.75 13.26 -17.97
N HIS A 633 41.92 13.67 -17.02
CA HIS A 633 41.53 12.89 -15.83
C HIS A 633 40.01 12.69 -15.75
N PRO A 634 39.44 11.72 -16.49
CA PRO A 634 38.01 11.49 -16.53
C PRO A 634 37.40 11.19 -15.17
N LEU A 635 36.34 11.91 -14.84
CA LEU A 635 35.57 11.77 -13.61
C LEU A 635 34.15 11.30 -13.90
N VAL A 636 33.53 10.59 -12.96
CA VAL A 636 32.14 10.12 -13.11
C VAL A 636 31.38 10.19 -11.78
N ALA A 637 30.16 10.69 -11.84
CA ALA A 637 29.17 10.59 -10.79
C ALA A 637 28.10 9.57 -11.15
N ILE A 638 27.63 8.80 -10.16
CA ILE A 638 26.74 7.66 -10.37
C ILE A 638 25.50 7.81 -9.50
N GLU A 639 24.33 7.45 -10.05
CA GLU A 639 23.11 7.35 -9.27
C GLU A 639 23.20 6.25 -8.18
N ARG A 640 22.68 6.54 -6.99
CA ARG A 640 22.74 5.67 -5.80
C ARG A 640 22.18 4.26 -6.06
N GLU A 641 21.04 4.15 -6.74
CA GLU A 641 20.44 2.85 -7.02
C GLU A 641 21.35 2.00 -7.93
N ARG A 642 21.95 2.63 -8.93
CA ARG A 642 22.90 2.00 -9.85
C ARG A 642 24.17 1.59 -9.13
N ALA A 643 24.73 2.49 -8.32
CA ALA A 643 25.91 2.21 -7.49
C ALA A 643 25.68 1.02 -6.54
N SER A 644 24.51 0.97 -5.88
CA SER A 644 24.16 -0.12 -4.95
C SER A 644 23.97 -1.48 -5.65
N ARG A 645 23.43 -1.48 -6.87
CA ARG A 645 23.25 -2.72 -7.66
C ARG A 645 24.58 -3.35 -8.09
N LEU A 646 25.58 -2.52 -8.34
CA LEU A 646 26.91 -2.94 -8.78
C LEU A 646 27.94 -3.04 -7.64
N GLY A 647 27.57 -2.60 -6.42
CA GLY A 647 28.48 -2.53 -5.28
C GLY A 647 29.62 -1.52 -5.50
N LEU A 648 29.32 -0.39 -6.19
CA LEU A 648 30.31 0.62 -6.54
C LEU A 648 30.49 1.66 -5.41
N HIS A 649 31.74 2.11 -5.26
CA HIS A 649 32.13 3.10 -4.25
C HIS A 649 32.98 4.22 -4.85
N PRO A 650 32.98 5.43 -4.27
CA PRO A 650 33.87 6.49 -4.70
C PRO A 650 35.34 6.06 -4.68
N GLY A 651 36.13 6.47 -5.69
CA GLY A 651 37.53 6.14 -5.88
C GLY A 651 37.77 4.98 -6.85
N GLN A 652 36.78 4.16 -7.16
CA GLN A 652 36.90 3.08 -8.15
C GLN A 652 36.93 3.61 -9.58
N LYS A 653 37.53 2.81 -10.49
CA LYS A 653 37.68 3.16 -11.92
C LYS A 653 36.72 2.35 -12.76
N LEU A 654 35.95 3.03 -13.61
CA LEU A 654 35.03 2.46 -14.58
C LEU A 654 35.56 2.65 -15.98
N THR A 655 35.62 1.54 -16.75
CA THR A 655 36.03 1.59 -18.17
C THR A 655 34.79 1.50 -19.05
N PHE A 656 34.58 2.56 -19.84
CA PHE A 656 33.46 2.67 -20.78
C PHE A 656 33.94 2.45 -22.23
N ALA A 657 33.04 1.97 -23.06
CA ALA A 657 33.15 1.99 -24.51
C ALA A 657 31.98 2.75 -25.10
N ALA A 658 32.26 3.83 -25.80
CA ALA A 658 31.32 4.61 -26.59
C ALA A 658 31.73 4.51 -28.07
N GLN A 659 30.96 3.75 -28.84
CA GLN A 659 31.34 3.29 -30.18
C GLN A 659 32.70 2.56 -30.16
N ASP A 660 33.71 3.14 -30.87
CA ASP A 660 35.05 2.56 -30.96
C ASP A 660 36.03 3.13 -29.92
N ASP A 661 35.65 4.21 -29.26
CA ASP A 661 36.47 4.85 -28.24
C ASP A 661 36.32 4.21 -26.85
N ARG A 662 37.46 4.04 -26.16
CA ARG A 662 37.49 3.50 -24.79
C ARG A 662 38.16 4.50 -23.88
N PHE A 663 37.55 4.80 -22.76
CA PHE A 663 38.10 5.64 -21.72
C PHE A 663 37.79 5.11 -20.31
N THR A 664 38.60 5.51 -19.36
CA THR A 664 38.42 5.09 -17.96
C THR A 664 38.18 6.31 -17.09
N ALA A 665 37.08 6.34 -16.35
CA ALA A 665 36.71 7.43 -15.45
C ALA A 665 36.72 6.98 -13.99
N THR A 666 37.09 7.88 -13.08
CA THR A 666 37.13 7.61 -11.63
C THR A 666 35.82 8.08 -10.99
N ILE A 667 35.22 7.25 -10.16
CA ILE A 667 34.01 7.59 -9.41
C ILE A 667 34.37 8.62 -8.32
N VAL A 668 33.79 9.81 -8.42
CA VAL A 668 34.03 10.90 -7.43
C VAL A 668 32.82 11.12 -6.54
N ALA A 669 31.61 10.90 -7.03
CA ALA A 669 30.38 11.11 -6.30
C ALA A 669 29.35 10.03 -6.57
N ILE A 670 28.57 9.69 -5.53
CA ILE A 670 27.30 8.96 -5.66
C ILE A 670 26.20 9.95 -5.30
N TYR A 671 25.23 10.14 -6.21
CA TYR A 671 24.13 11.08 -6.01
C TYR A 671 22.79 10.36 -6.00
N GLU A 672 21.82 10.96 -5.35
CA GLU A 672 20.40 10.54 -5.36
C GLU A 672 19.62 11.52 -6.21
N SER A 673 19.04 11.01 -7.30
CA SER A 673 18.30 11.82 -8.26
C SER A 673 16.93 12.18 -7.71
N ASP A 674 16.49 13.44 -7.91
CA ASP A 674 15.12 13.85 -7.60
C ASP A 674 14.16 13.20 -8.60
N SER A 675 13.25 12.35 -8.08
CA SER A 675 12.24 11.65 -8.89
C SER A 675 11.28 12.59 -9.66
N ARG A 676 11.28 13.88 -9.33
CA ARG A 676 10.49 14.92 -10.01
C ARG A 676 11.01 15.28 -11.40
N HIS A 677 12.28 14.99 -11.67
CA HIS A 677 12.91 15.20 -12.98
C HIS A 677 13.02 13.85 -13.70
N ALA A 678 11.90 13.32 -14.17
CA ALA A 678 11.82 11.97 -14.74
C ALA A 678 12.69 11.75 -15.98
N PHE A 679 13.18 12.81 -16.62
CA PHE A 679 13.92 12.75 -17.88
C PHE A 679 15.43 12.86 -17.73
N SER A 680 15.94 13.42 -16.65
CA SER A 680 17.39 13.60 -16.42
C SER A 680 18.10 12.35 -15.89
N ARG A 681 17.51 11.16 -16.01
CA ARG A 681 18.13 9.90 -15.58
C ARG A 681 19.17 9.42 -16.57
N ALA A 682 20.28 10.15 -16.64
CA ALA A 682 21.50 9.56 -17.14
C ALA A 682 22.00 8.53 -16.13
N ASP A 683 22.38 7.35 -16.61
CA ASP A 683 22.94 6.31 -15.74
C ASP A 683 24.23 6.79 -15.05
N PHE A 684 24.98 7.63 -15.76
CA PHE A 684 26.26 8.20 -15.32
C PHE A 684 26.38 9.65 -15.80
N LEU A 685 26.81 10.53 -14.92
CA LEU A 685 27.13 11.92 -15.23
C LEU A 685 28.63 12.10 -15.25
N LEU A 686 29.13 12.68 -16.32
CA LEU A 686 30.54 13.00 -16.51
C LEU A 686 30.68 14.50 -16.86
N PRO A 687 31.82 15.12 -16.64
CA PRO A 687 32.10 16.45 -17.17
C PRO A 687 32.07 16.45 -18.72
N GLU A 688 31.53 17.52 -19.32
CA GLU A 688 31.43 17.65 -20.77
C GLU A 688 32.81 17.50 -21.51
N PRO A 689 33.95 18.02 -20.98
CA PRO A 689 35.24 17.85 -21.67
C PRO A 689 35.66 16.37 -21.79
N THR A 690 35.28 15.52 -20.88
CA THR A 690 35.51 14.05 -20.94
C THR A 690 34.83 13.39 -22.14
N LEU A 691 33.68 13.95 -22.53
CA LEU A 691 32.82 13.39 -23.58
C LEU A 691 32.95 14.10 -24.92
N ALA A 692 33.89 15.06 -25.00
CA ALA A 692 34.14 15.84 -26.22
C ALA A 692 34.59 14.93 -27.38
N GLY A 693 34.01 15.13 -28.54
CA GLY A 693 34.30 14.33 -29.74
C GLY A 693 33.49 13.05 -29.90
N LEU A 694 32.74 12.61 -28.87
CA LEU A 694 31.84 11.49 -28.98
C LEU A 694 30.51 11.91 -29.64
N PRO A 695 29.83 10.97 -30.33
CA PRO A 695 28.57 11.28 -30.97
C PRO A 695 27.47 11.49 -29.90
N VAL A 696 26.91 12.67 -29.90
CA VAL A 696 25.88 13.12 -28.96
C VAL A 696 24.54 13.14 -29.64
N VAL A 697 23.54 12.56 -28.98
CA VAL A 697 22.13 12.70 -29.34
C VAL A 697 21.42 13.47 -28.24
N TRP A 698 20.56 14.41 -28.58
CA TRP A 698 19.88 15.20 -27.56
C TRP A 698 18.47 14.69 -27.35
N TYR A 699 18.10 14.58 -26.07
CA TYR A 699 16.77 14.18 -25.63
C TYR A 699 16.10 15.37 -24.94
N GLY A 700 14.78 15.54 -25.17
CA GLY A 700 14.02 16.63 -24.58
C GLY A 700 12.76 16.14 -23.90
N GLY A 701 12.42 16.76 -22.78
CA GLY A 701 11.15 16.60 -22.09
C GLY A 701 10.38 17.92 -22.09
N VAL A 702 9.14 17.91 -22.55
CA VAL A 702 8.30 19.11 -22.68
C VAL A 702 6.95 18.85 -22.01
N HIS A 703 6.51 19.78 -21.17
CA HIS A 703 5.15 19.78 -20.65
C HIS A 703 4.26 20.69 -21.50
N CYS A 704 3.27 20.09 -22.14
CA CYS A 704 2.31 20.77 -22.98
C CYS A 704 0.88 20.46 -22.53
N ASP A 705 -0.04 21.41 -22.75
CA ASP A 705 -1.46 21.15 -22.49
C ASP A 705 -1.94 19.98 -23.38
N PRO A 706 -2.56 18.92 -22.78
CA PRO A 706 -3.01 17.75 -23.54
C PRO A 706 -3.88 18.06 -24.76
N ALA A 707 -4.68 19.12 -24.70
CA ALA A 707 -5.50 19.57 -25.84
C ALA A 707 -4.67 20.14 -27.01
N SER A 708 -3.42 20.52 -26.77
CA SER A 708 -2.55 21.21 -27.71
C SER A 708 -1.37 20.36 -28.17
N THR A 709 -1.23 19.14 -27.70
CA THR A 709 -0.10 18.25 -28.05
C THR A 709 -0.02 17.98 -29.54
N ALA A 710 -1.16 17.83 -30.21
CA ALA A 710 -1.23 17.62 -31.65
C ALA A 710 -0.70 18.83 -32.45
N LEU A 711 -0.99 20.05 -32.00
CA LEU A 711 -0.51 21.29 -32.64
C LEU A 711 1.01 21.45 -32.49
N LEU A 712 1.53 21.21 -31.29
CA LEU A 712 2.96 21.27 -31.02
C LEU A 712 3.71 20.22 -31.84
N ARG A 713 3.20 19.00 -31.90
CA ARG A 713 3.78 17.90 -32.67
C ARG A 713 3.83 18.24 -34.16
N ARG A 714 2.74 18.81 -34.68
CA ARG A 714 2.72 19.27 -36.11
C ARG A 714 3.76 20.36 -36.35
N ALA A 715 3.86 21.36 -35.48
CA ALA A 715 4.85 22.44 -35.63
C ALA A 715 6.30 21.92 -35.58
N LEU A 716 6.57 20.92 -34.72
CA LEU A 716 7.88 20.27 -34.63
C LEU A 716 8.20 19.52 -35.95
N TYR A 717 7.27 18.73 -36.48
CA TYR A 717 7.50 17.96 -37.71
C TYR A 717 7.62 18.84 -38.98
N GLU A 718 6.96 20.00 -39.01
CA GLU A 718 7.08 20.93 -40.14
C GLU A 718 8.47 21.55 -40.21
N HIS A 719 9.17 21.76 -39.09
CA HIS A 719 10.47 22.42 -39.04
C HIS A 719 11.64 21.45 -38.80
N PHE A 720 11.39 20.36 -38.04
CA PHE A 720 12.40 19.37 -37.64
C PHE A 720 11.89 17.94 -37.86
N PRO A 721 11.79 17.47 -39.10
CA PRO A 721 11.22 16.15 -39.42
C PRO A 721 12.03 14.98 -38.91
N THR A 722 13.33 15.17 -38.62
CA THR A 722 14.25 14.17 -38.08
C THR A 722 14.00 13.88 -36.57
N VAL A 723 13.48 14.89 -35.88
CA VAL A 723 13.23 14.76 -34.43
C VAL A 723 12.05 13.81 -34.21
N THR A 724 12.26 12.77 -33.41
CA THR A 724 11.20 11.83 -33.00
C THR A 724 10.44 12.40 -31.81
N VAL A 725 9.14 12.64 -32.00
CA VAL A 725 8.24 13.14 -30.95
C VAL A 725 7.40 12.03 -30.41
N ILE A 726 7.53 11.71 -29.11
CA ILE A 726 6.73 10.70 -28.41
C ILE A 726 5.71 11.43 -27.53
N ASP A 727 4.45 11.32 -27.89
CA ASP A 727 3.33 11.82 -27.08
C ASP A 727 2.89 10.73 -26.09
N VAL A 728 3.08 10.99 -24.81
CA VAL A 728 2.67 10.08 -23.72
C VAL A 728 1.52 10.68 -22.88
N ALA A 729 0.91 11.77 -23.35
CA ALA A 729 -0.13 12.47 -22.58
C ALA A 729 -1.30 11.55 -22.22
N ALA A 730 -1.80 10.78 -23.18
CA ALA A 730 -2.90 9.83 -22.96
C ALA A 730 -2.48 8.71 -21.95
N THR A 731 -1.25 8.26 -22.05
CA THR A 731 -0.71 7.23 -21.14
C THR A 731 -0.52 7.77 -19.74
N LEU A 732 0.07 8.97 -19.60
CA LEU A 732 0.20 9.64 -18.30
C LEU A 732 -1.16 9.91 -17.66
N GLU A 733 -2.16 10.31 -18.44
CA GLU A 733 -3.52 10.52 -17.95
C GLU A 733 -4.12 9.19 -17.44
N THR A 734 -3.91 8.08 -18.16
CA THR A 734 -4.33 6.75 -17.69
C THR A 734 -3.62 6.36 -16.38
N VAL A 735 -2.31 6.56 -16.28
CA VAL A 735 -1.54 6.32 -15.07
C VAL A 735 -2.03 7.20 -13.93
N ARG A 736 -2.23 8.49 -14.20
CA ARG A 736 -2.79 9.46 -13.24
C ARG A 736 -4.16 9.01 -12.72
N GLN A 737 -5.07 8.59 -13.60
CA GLN A 737 -6.38 8.10 -13.20
C GLN A 737 -6.28 6.86 -12.31
N VAL A 738 -5.40 5.92 -12.63
CA VAL A 738 -5.16 4.74 -11.77
C VAL A 738 -4.59 5.15 -10.41
N LEU A 739 -3.62 6.07 -10.38
CA LEU A 739 -3.05 6.57 -9.13
C LEU A 739 -4.08 7.31 -8.26
N LEU A 740 -4.94 8.13 -8.89
CA LEU A 740 -6.06 8.78 -8.19
C LEU A 740 -7.05 7.74 -7.63
N GLN A 741 -7.36 6.69 -8.39
CA GLN A 741 -8.21 5.60 -7.91
C GLN A 741 -7.62 4.93 -6.68
N VAL A 742 -6.33 4.58 -6.72
CA VAL A 742 -5.60 4.00 -5.58
C VAL A 742 -5.62 4.95 -4.37
N THR A 743 -5.40 6.24 -4.62
CA THR A 743 -5.46 7.28 -3.57
C THR A 743 -6.83 7.33 -2.88
N TYR A 744 -7.93 7.35 -3.64
CA TYR A 744 -9.29 7.33 -3.08
C TYR A 744 -9.56 6.05 -2.27
N VAL A 745 -9.07 4.91 -2.75
CA VAL A 745 -9.16 3.63 -2.03
C VAL A 745 -8.45 3.71 -0.68
N ILE A 746 -7.20 4.15 -0.67
CA ILE A 746 -6.41 4.29 0.56
C ILE A 746 -7.08 5.27 1.53
N GLN A 747 -7.57 6.42 1.04
CA GLN A 747 -8.29 7.41 1.85
C GLN A 747 -9.56 6.83 2.48
N PHE A 748 -10.34 6.10 1.71
CA PHE A 748 -11.56 5.47 2.21
C PHE A 748 -11.27 4.43 3.29
N LEU A 749 -10.32 3.53 3.03
CA LEU A 749 -9.94 2.48 3.98
C LEU A 749 -9.37 3.07 5.28
N ALA A 750 -8.56 4.12 5.16
CA ALA A 750 -8.05 4.85 6.31
C ALA A 750 -9.18 5.56 7.09
N ALA A 751 -10.09 6.25 6.41
CA ALA A 751 -11.25 6.90 7.03
C ALA A 751 -12.14 5.88 7.75
N PHE A 752 -12.38 4.71 7.15
CA PHE A 752 -13.13 3.62 7.78
C PHE A 752 -12.42 3.09 9.04
N SER A 753 -11.10 2.89 8.98
CA SER A 753 -10.29 2.45 10.13
C SER A 753 -10.28 3.49 11.26
N ILE A 754 -10.18 4.76 10.91
CA ILE A 754 -10.26 5.89 11.86
C ILE A 754 -11.65 5.93 12.52
N PHE A 755 -12.72 5.80 11.73
CA PHE A 755 -14.08 5.75 12.25
C PHE A 755 -14.28 4.57 13.21
N ALA A 756 -13.81 3.38 12.84
CA ALA A 756 -13.82 2.21 13.71
C ALA A 756 -13.07 2.48 15.03
N GLY A 757 -11.89 3.09 14.96
CA GLY A 757 -11.10 3.50 16.13
C GLY A 757 -11.85 4.48 17.04
N ILE A 758 -12.51 5.49 16.49
CA ILE A 758 -13.32 6.48 17.24
C ILE A 758 -14.48 5.77 17.97
N VAL A 759 -15.20 4.89 17.28
CA VAL A 759 -16.32 4.17 17.89
C VAL A 759 -15.83 3.26 19.01
N ILE A 760 -14.71 2.56 18.83
CA ILE A 760 -14.13 1.71 19.86
C ILE A 760 -13.66 2.55 21.06
N LEU A 761 -13.04 3.70 20.81
CA LEU A 761 -12.63 4.66 21.83
C LEU A 761 -13.83 5.16 22.66
N ALA A 762 -14.88 5.63 21.98
CA ALA A 762 -16.13 6.04 22.63
C ALA A 762 -16.74 4.87 23.43
N SER A 763 -16.63 3.70 22.85
CA SER A 763 -17.07 2.45 23.44
C SER A 763 -16.35 2.13 24.75
N ALA A 764 -15.04 2.24 24.83
CA ALA A 764 -14.26 2.00 26.03
C ALA A 764 -14.67 2.95 27.18
N ILE A 765 -14.97 4.21 26.86
CA ILE A 765 -15.43 5.22 27.80
C ILE A 765 -16.85 4.89 28.32
N ALA A 766 -17.77 4.54 27.42
CA ALA A 766 -19.13 4.20 27.76
C ALA A 766 -19.21 2.94 28.68
N GLY A 767 -18.29 2.01 28.54
CA GLY A 767 -18.17 0.82 29.41
C GLY A 767 -17.92 1.13 30.89
N THR A 768 -17.41 2.32 31.22
CA THR A 768 -17.16 2.75 32.62
C THR A 768 -18.42 3.24 33.34
N ARG A 769 -19.55 3.42 32.62
CA ARG A 769 -20.78 4.04 33.12
C ARG A 769 -21.33 3.41 34.39
N TYR A 770 -21.44 2.11 34.44
CA TYR A 770 -22.10 1.41 35.57
C TYR A 770 -21.36 1.58 36.89
N ARG A 771 -20.07 1.77 36.87
CA ARG A 771 -19.26 1.98 38.06
C ARG A 771 -19.45 3.38 38.65
N ARG A 772 -19.71 4.37 37.76
CA ARG A 772 -19.92 5.77 38.15
C ARG A 772 -21.25 6.04 38.81
N ILE A 773 -22.25 5.18 38.60
CA ILE A 773 -23.55 5.33 39.24
C ILE A 773 -23.39 5.42 40.79
N ARG A 774 -22.58 4.54 41.34
CA ARG A 774 -22.31 4.48 42.78
C ARG A 774 -21.58 5.73 43.29
N GLU A 775 -20.60 6.21 42.55
CA GLU A 775 -19.86 7.45 42.86
C GLU A 775 -20.78 8.69 42.85
N VAL A 776 -21.66 8.77 41.88
CA VAL A 776 -22.65 9.87 41.75
C VAL A 776 -23.63 9.86 42.94
N VAL A 777 -24.10 8.66 43.34
CA VAL A 777 -25.04 8.56 44.47
C VAL A 777 -24.36 9.03 45.75
N VAL A 778 -23.13 8.59 46.05
CA VAL A 778 -22.37 8.99 47.25
C VAL A 778 -22.12 10.51 47.22
N LEU A 779 -21.72 11.08 46.09
CA LEU A 779 -21.49 12.53 45.98
C LEU A 779 -22.79 13.35 46.16
N LYS A 780 -23.93 12.84 45.66
CA LYS A 780 -25.24 13.49 45.84
C LYS A 780 -25.74 13.41 47.29
N THR A 781 -25.51 12.28 47.96
CA THR A 781 -25.89 12.17 49.39
C THR A 781 -25.02 13.07 50.27
N LEU A 782 -23.79 13.39 49.85
CA LEU A 782 -22.91 14.38 50.49
C LEU A 782 -23.22 15.82 50.05
N GLY A 783 -24.33 16.09 49.32
CA GLY A 783 -24.81 17.42 48.99
C GLY A 783 -24.16 18.01 47.71
N ALA A 784 -23.42 17.24 46.87
CA ALA A 784 -22.88 17.78 45.65
C ALA A 784 -23.97 18.02 44.60
N THR A 785 -23.95 19.23 44.02
CA THR A 785 -24.88 19.62 42.94
C THR A 785 -24.52 18.94 41.60
N ARG A 786 -25.54 18.78 40.74
CA ARG A 786 -25.34 18.16 39.40
C ARG A 786 -24.23 18.84 38.61
N PRO A 787 -24.11 20.19 38.50
CA PRO A 787 -23.05 20.83 37.75
C PRO A 787 -21.65 20.56 38.35
N ARG A 788 -21.53 20.47 39.68
CA ARG A 788 -20.25 20.14 40.32
C ARG A 788 -19.82 18.72 40.04
N ILE A 789 -20.73 17.76 40.04
CA ILE A 789 -20.44 16.38 39.70
C ILE A 789 -20.04 16.26 38.20
N ALA A 790 -20.77 16.97 37.32
CA ALA A 790 -20.44 17.05 35.90
C ALA A 790 -19.05 17.66 35.67
N ALA A 791 -18.68 18.72 36.38
CA ALA A 791 -17.36 19.34 36.28
C ALA A 791 -16.23 18.39 36.74
N ILE A 792 -16.44 17.65 37.85
CA ILE A 792 -15.46 16.65 38.32
C ILE A 792 -15.20 15.59 37.22
N PHE A 793 -16.27 15.05 36.64
CA PHE A 793 -16.13 14.03 35.58
C PHE A 793 -15.53 14.62 34.30
N SER A 794 -15.90 15.82 33.89
CA SER A 794 -15.30 16.49 32.72
C SER A 794 -13.81 16.67 32.89
N ILE A 795 -13.33 17.08 34.06
CA ILE A 795 -11.92 17.23 34.37
C ILE A 795 -11.22 15.86 34.33
N GLU A 796 -11.83 14.84 34.93
CA GLU A 796 -11.29 13.48 34.91
C GLU A 796 -11.12 12.96 33.48
N PHE A 797 -12.15 13.08 32.63
CA PHE A 797 -12.10 12.67 31.24
C PHE A 797 -11.13 13.50 30.40
N ALA A 798 -11.06 14.80 30.62
CA ALA A 798 -10.11 15.68 29.94
C ALA A 798 -8.67 15.26 30.22
N VAL A 799 -8.35 15.03 31.48
CA VAL A 799 -6.99 14.62 31.88
C VAL A 799 -6.66 13.20 31.38
N LEU A 800 -7.62 12.27 31.47
CA LEU A 800 -7.46 10.95 30.88
C LEU A 800 -7.21 11.04 29.37
N GLY A 801 -7.98 11.85 28.67
CA GLY A 801 -7.83 12.05 27.23
C GLY A 801 -6.50 12.69 26.86
N LEU A 802 -6.09 13.74 27.55
CA LEU A 802 -4.81 14.42 27.33
C LEU A 802 -3.60 13.51 27.55
N ILE A 803 -3.60 12.73 28.63
CA ILE A 803 -2.52 11.78 28.92
C ILE A 803 -2.51 10.65 27.89
N ALA A 804 -3.68 10.07 27.61
CA ALA A 804 -3.82 9.00 26.62
C ALA A 804 -3.37 9.45 25.22
N ALA A 805 -3.75 10.68 24.84
CA ALA A 805 -3.35 11.26 23.57
C ALA A 805 -1.84 11.52 23.51
N ALA A 806 -1.25 12.08 24.56
CA ALA A 806 0.20 12.35 24.60
C ALA A 806 1.00 11.04 24.44
N VAL A 807 0.68 10.02 25.24
CA VAL A 807 1.34 8.71 25.17
C VAL A 807 1.05 8.03 23.82
N GLY A 808 -0.21 8.00 23.39
CA GLY A 808 -0.63 7.39 22.12
C GLY A 808 0.04 8.03 20.90
N LEU A 809 0.18 9.36 20.86
CA LEU A 809 0.85 10.07 19.78
C LEU A 809 2.35 9.79 19.72
N VAL A 810 3.04 9.69 20.86
CA VAL A 810 4.46 9.30 20.88
C VAL A 810 4.63 7.93 20.20
N PHE A 811 3.80 6.95 20.59
CA PHE A 811 3.87 5.62 19.96
C PHE A 811 3.40 5.60 18.52
N ALA A 812 2.42 6.44 18.15
CA ALA A 812 1.98 6.58 16.76
C ALA A 812 3.11 7.07 15.85
N ASN A 813 3.86 8.09 16.30
CA ASN A 813 5.01 8.61 15.56
C ASN A 813 6.13 7.57 15.43
N ILE A 814 6.43 6.81 16.49
CA ILE A 814 7.43 5.72 16.44
C ILE A 814 6.97 4.63 15.48
N LEU A 815 5.71 4.20 15.57
CA LEU A 815 5.16 3.15 14.70
C LEU A 815 5.10 3.60 13.25
N ALA A 816 4.61 4.82 12.98
CA ALA A 816 4.53 5.37 11.63
C ALA A 816 5.92 5.49 11.00
N ARG A 817 6.91 6.00 11.77
CA ARG A 817 8.31 6.08 11.31
C ARG A 817 8.88 4.69 11.00
N ALA A 818 8.67 3.72 11.87
CA ALA A 818 9.15 2.36 11.66
C ALA A 818 8.52 1.71 10.40
N LEU A 819 7.21 1.87 10.21
CA LEU A 819 6.50 1.33 9.05
C LEU A 819 6.93 2.02 7.74
N LEU A 820 7.03 3.36 7.75
CA LEU A 820 7.42 4.11 6.56
C LEU A 820 8.85 3.81 6.13
N LEU A 821 9.81 3.81 7.05
CA LEU A 821 11.23 3.61 6.72
C LEU A 821 11.59 2.15 6.40
N HIS A 822 11.05 1.16 7.15
CA HIS A 822 11.49 -0.24 7.04
C HIS A 822 10.58 -1.12 6.18
N VAL A 823 9.31 -0.76 6.01
CA VAL A 823 8.34 -1.56 5.25
C VAL A 823 8.01 -0.94 3.91
N LEU A 824 7.77 0.37 3.90
CA LEU A 824 7.37 1.10 2.68
C LEU A 824 8.53 1.79 1.98
N HIS A 825 9.66 2.00 2.67
CA HIS A 825 10.84 2.74 2.17
C HIS A 825 10.49 4.18 1.74
N PHE A 826 9.58 4.82 2.48
CA PHE A 826 9.16 6.22 2.29
C PHE A 826 9.75 7.10 3.38
N ASP A 827 9.94 8.38 3.08
CA ASP A 827 10.43 9.37 4.04
C ASP A 827 9.36 9.69 5.09
N TYR A 828 9.80 9.76 6.35
CA TYR A 828 8.96 10.17 7.46
C TYR A 828 9.15 11.66 7.76
N THR A 829 8.05 12.44 7.69
CA THR A 829 8.02 13.84 8.09
C THR A 829 7.19 14.05 9.36
N PHE A 830 7.76 14.67 10.38
CA PHE A 830 7.05 14.97 11.62
C PHE A 830 6.02 16.10 11.41
N GLN A 831 4.76 15.84 11.71
CA GLN A 831 3.65 16.77 11.50
C GLN A 831 3.17 17.41 12.82
N LEU A 832 3.76 18.54 13.21
CA LEU A 832 3.48 19.21 14.47
C LEU A 832 1.98 19.56 14.62
N TRP A 833 1.39 20.22 13.62
CA TRP A 833 0.00 20.69 13.68
C TRP A 833 -1.01 19.54 13.77
N PHE A 834 -0.75 18.44 13.08
CA PHE A 834 -1.58 17.25 13.19
C PHE A 834 -1.52 16.64 14.59
N ASN A 835 -0.32 16.49 15.15
CA ASN A 835 -0.15 15.95 16.49
C ASN A 835 -0.85 16.83 17.54
N LEU A 836 -0.72 18.15 17.46
CA LEU A 836 -1.36 19.09 18.36
C LEU A 836 -2.90 19.07 18.20
N GLY A 837 -3.39 19.06 16.96
CA GLY A 837 -4.82 18.96 16.67
C GLY A 837 -5.43 17.66 17.18
N THR A 838 -4.76 16.52 16.99
CA THR A 838 -5.20 15.23 17.49
C THR A 838 -5.21 15.20 19.02
N TRP A 839 -4.21 15.77 19.66
CA TRP A 839 -4.13 15.86 21.13
C TRP A 839 -5.35 16.58 21.71
N VAL A 840 -5.72 17.72 21.14
CA VAL A 840 -6.92 18.48 21.54
C VAL A 840 -8.21 17.73 21.18
N ALA A 841 -8.30 17.20 19.97
CA ALA A 841 -9.49 16.47 19.50
C ALA A 841 -9.81 15.26 20.37
N VAL A 842 -8.80 14.49 20.80
CA VAL A 842 -8.99 13.35 21.71
C VAL A 842 -9.47 13.80 23.08
N ALA A 843 -8.95 14.91 23.61
CA ALA A 843 -9.43 15.47 24.88
C ALA A 843 -10.91 15.86 24.79
N VAL A 844 -11.31 16.53 23.72
CA VAL A 844 -12.72 16.90 23.47
C VAL A 844 -13.59 15.65 23.30
N LEU A 845 -13.13 14.66 22.54
CA LEU A 845 -13.87 13.42 22.30
C LEU A 845 -14.05 12.59 23.59
N THR A 846 -13.03 12.53 24.44
CA THR A 846 -13.13 11.83 25.73
C THR A 846 -14.08 12.50 26.71
N VAL A 847 -14.07 13.85 26.75
CA VAL A 847 -15.01 14.63 27.56
C VAL A 847 -16.43 14.45 27.03
N SER A 848 -16.67 14.60 25.73
CA SER A 848 -18.00 14.46 25.12
C SER A 848 -18.57 13.05 25.28
N ALA A 849 -17.76 12.01 25.02
CA ALA A 849 -18.17 10.63 25.22
C ALA A 849 -18.45 10.32 26.70
N GLY A 850 -17.62 10.82 27.61
CA GLY A 850 -17.82 10.71 29.04
C GLY A 850 -19.10 11.42 29.52
N TRP A 851 -19.40 12.58 28.95
CA TRP A 851 -20.60 13.35 29.24
C TRP A 851 -21.86 12.63 28.75
N LEU A 852 -21.85 12.12 27.51
CA LEU A 852 -22.94 11.32 26.95
C LEU A 852 -23.19 10.05 27.79
N ALA A 853 -22.12 9.35 28.22
CA ALA A 853 -22.24 8.18 29.09
C ALA A 853 -22.81 8.54 30.47
N SER A 854 -22.48 9.70 31.01
CA SER A 854 -22.86 10.11 32.37
C SER A 854 -24.18 10.86 32.45
N HIS A 855 -24.69 11.42 31.36
CA HIS A 855 -25.90 12.26 31.34
C HIS A 855 -27.12 11.60 32.01
N ARG A 856 -27.40 10.33 31.66
CA ARG A 856 -28.51 9.56 32.27
C ARG A 856 -28.28 9.24 33.74
N VAL A 857 -27.01 9.06 34.13
CA VAL A 857 -26.63 8.77 35.53
C VAL A 857 -26.83 9.99 36.43
N LEU A 858 -26.49 11.18 35.91
CA LEU A 858 -26.70 12.46 36.63
C LEU A 858 -28.18 12.77 36.92
N GLY A 859 -29.09 12.22 36.07
CA GLY A 859 -30.54 12.40 36.25
C GLY A 859 -31.19 11.48 37.30
N GLN A 860 -30.56 10.36 37.67
CA GLN A 860 -31.15 9.36 38.58
C GLN A 860 -31.28 9.86 40.02
N LYS A 861 -32.38 9.45 40.69
CA LYS A 861 -32.62 9.81 42.07
C LYS A 861 -31.84 8.87 43.00
N PRO A 862 -31.15 9.37 44.04
CA PRO A 862 -30.37 8.54 44.96
C PRO A 862 -31.19 7.44 45.63
N LEU A 863 -32.45 7.71 45.98
CA LEU A 863 -33.34 6.78 46.67
C LEU A 863 -33.70 5.54 45.85
N GLU A 864 -33.83 5.66 44.53
CA GLU A 864 -34.17 4.55 43.64
C GLU A 864 -33.01 3.52 43.54
N ILE A 865 -31.77 4.00 43.61
CA ILE A 865 -30.58 3.12 43.51
C ILE A 865 -30.27 2.47 44.84
N LEU A 866 -30.48 3.16 46.00
CA LEU A 866 -30.30 2.59 47.31
C LEU A 866 -31.36 1.55 47.66
N ARG A 867 -32.52 1.56 46.98
CA ARG A 867 -33.64 0.62 47.19
C ARG A 867 -33.48 -0.64 46.33
N ASP A 868 -32.75 -0.56 45.21
CA ASP A 868 -32.44 -1.68 44.30
C ASP A 868 -31.19 -2.51 44.74
N GLU A 869 -30.47 -2.06 45.83
CA GLU A 869 -29.43 -2.80 46.54
C GLU A 869 -30.01 -3.47 47.81
#